data_1f2ae93209e2bff4e1b7be797a973d5f
#
_entry.id   1f2ae93209e2bff4e1b7be797a973d5f
#
_cell.length_a   1.000
_cell.length_b   1.000
_cell.length_c   1.000
_cell.angle_alpha   90.00
_cell.angle_beta   90.00
_cell.angle_gamma   90.00
#
_symmetry.space_group_name_H-M   'P 1'
#
loop_
_entity.id
_entity.type
_entity.pdbx_description
1 polymer ?
#
loop_
_entity_poly.entity_id
_entity_poly.type
_entity_poly.pdbx_seq_one_letter_code
_entity_poly.pdbx_strand_id
1 'polypeptide(L)'
;MTSTVCPCDDLQLPAPTNLPELDYISYRIGDYVSFRQAVLTPLAGEETLSVDGQPVWRTDGVGDLAVMVAEWFAYVGDIVAFYNEQIANQDYLRTASLPQSVKNLIAILGYRPRPAIGAYGSLAALLSPGPTFGGQGITLPAGLQFQSKPTPGLAPQIFELSAATTISLPDRLPAAPPPVLLAEVATPEWHYSAYHEFFEFSGGKYGVEPIFIETPGEFSLLLQGAVKTVDPGALLRLRERDSTLGGPWLATVVSSSIGPSPPGSGQQTNLTITLSGSPPAGFASAQARLESASQTAPVWTFSTHAGISGATVHLASLVRQIRPGDWLMFTAQSGPSPTLAQVSATEDVIWDASSDPAPNSIPTPHTQLTMVSFSGWDSASGVTVQFAWISVGTLIDQPFTAWTGTPATLDGTGPTPFPAWTSQAVIIQDSTGLGAPAAAGSAGGDSVTIGSLPDPAPSLQPPFLILPNLLPVTCGKTVANEVLGSGDATNPAQDFQLSQSPVTYLQPGATYASTIQLTVNNLPWTEVAHFFGQAPDAQVFVTREDDSGNTHVMFGDGVNGARLPTGLNNVVATYRVGAGAASPPVGKLSVVAQPYPGLASVLNPVAVGGGADPDPPNQIQRYAPQSVLTFGRAVSVFDYQALAAQTPSVTRASAVWAWNDARQRALVTVYVGDTPNAATAAQNALSAAGDPNRPIVVVQASDVAVALTITLITTPGMDVGLITTAVATALTDTEAGLFGSWNMNIGQVVFDSQIEAAVLAVQGAVAITSLTFQADGAVDPGPLHNPGEGGFFTLDPSDINLTTEPDPNG
;
A
#
# COMPACT_ATOMS: atom_id res chain seq x y z
N MET A 1 -66.72 46.86 26.16
CA MET A 1 -66.13 45.69 25.49
C MET A 1 -64.67 45.59 25.97
N THR A 2 -64.47 44.91 27.05
CA THR A 2 -63.13 44.60 27.55
C THR A 2 -62.49 43.58 26.61
N SER A 3 -61.44 43.96 25.90
CA SER A 3 -60.57 43.08 25.12
C SER A 3 -60.04 42.01 26.10
N THR A 4 -60.48 40.79 25.93
CA THR A 4 -59.86 39.62 26.57
C THR A 4 -58.53 39.47 25.89
N VAL A 5 -57.45 39.97 26.46
CA VAL A 5 -56.04 39.65 26.10
C VAL A 5 -55.87 38.12 26.32
N CYS A 6 -55.46 37.46 25.30
CA CYS A 6 -55.19 36.02 25.39
C CYS A 6 -54.05 35.84 26.46
N PRO A 7 -54.22 34.96 27.45
CA PRO A 7 -53.19 34.75 28.46
C PRO A 7 -51.83 34.32 27.91
N CYS A 8 -51.78 33.99 26.61
CA CYS A 8 -50.57 33.63 25.91
C CYS A 8 -49.65 34.78 25.53
N ASP A 9 -50.15 36.04 25.60
CA ASP A 9 -49.40 37.24 25.21
C ASP A 9 -48.32 37.68 26.24
N ASP A 10 -48.39 37.14 27.47
CA ASP A 10 -47.39 37.45 28.53
C ASP A 10 -46.28 36.35 28.65
N LEU A 11 -46.39 35.23 27.93
CA LEU A 11 -45.36 34.20 27.88
C LEU A 11 -44.31 34.53 26.79
N GLN A 12 -43.51 35.57 27.04
CA GLN A 12 -42.30 35.78 26.23
C GLN A 12 -41.25 34.75 26.64
N LEU A 13 -41.32 33.56 26.03
CA LEU A 13 -40.21 32.63 26.05
C LEU A 13 -39.00 33.35 25.43
N PRO A 14 -37.80 33.31 26.07
CA PRO A 14 -36.63 33.95 25.48
C PRO A 14 -36.37 33.30 24.12
N ALA A 15 -36.41 34.10 23.06
CA ALA A 15 -36.08 33.64 21.73
C ALA A 15 -34.67 33.06 21.76
N PRO A 16 -34.44 31.85 21.27
CA PRO A 16 -33.09 31.27 21.23
C PRO A 16 -32.17 32.18 20.45
N THR A 17 -31.07 32.59 21.06
CA THR A 17 -30.04 33.38 20.38
C THR A 17 -29.07 32.50 19.66
N ASN A 18 -29.15 32.44 18.33
CA ASN A 18 -28.20 31.72 17.50
C ASN A 18 -27.12 32.68 17.01
N LEU A 19 -25.87 32.37 17.35
CA LEU A 19 -24.70 33.08 16.84
C LEU A 19 -24.43 32.66 15.38
N PRO A 20 -23.79 33.50 14.56
CA PRO A 20 -23.32 33.07 13.25
C PRO A 20 -22.36 31.85 13.36
N GLU A 21 -22.32 31.03 12.31
CA GLU A 21 -21.38 29.92 12.16
C GLU A 21 -21.56 28.73 13.13
N LEU A 22 -22.71 28.54 13.72
CA LEU A 22 -23.05 27.36 14.51
C LEU A 22 -23.27 26.15 13.62
N ASP A 23 -22.85 24.98 14.13
CA ASP A 23 -23.13 23.69 13.50
C ASP A 23 -24.50 23.11 13.89
N TYR A 24 -25.20 23.80 14.78
CA TYR A 24 -26.55 23.46 15.23
C TYR A 24 -27.33 24.72 15.61
N ILE A 25 -28.55 24.82 15.10
CA ILE A 25 -29.46 25.90 15.40
C ILE A 25 -30.37 25.46 16.53
N SER A 26 -30.37 26.21 17.65
CA SER A 26 -31.37 26.03 18.68
C SER A 26 -32.67 26.73 18.26
N TYR A 27 -33.69 25.91 17.98
CA TYR A 27 -35.02 26.36 17.55
C TYR A 27 -36.13 25.90 18.48
N ARG A 28 -35.79 25.22 19.55
CA ARG A 28 -36.71 24.61 20.50
C ARG A 28 -37.29 25.69 21.39
N ILE A 29 -38.61 25.86 21.32
CA ILE A 29 -39.35 26.88 22.13
C ILE A 29 -39.57 26.44 23.57
N GLY A 30 -39.41 25.16 23.90
CA GLY A 30 -39.51 24.57 25.21
C GLY A 30 -39.33 23.08 25.20
N ASP A 31 -39.18 22.53 26.39
CA ASP A 31 -39.11 21.10 26.66
C ASP A 31 -40.30 20.62 27.51
N TYR A 32 -40.39 19.36 27.82
CA TYR A 32 -41.47 18.82 28.65
C TYR A 32 -41.63 19.56 29.98
N VAL A 33 -40.54 19.93 30.64
CA VAL A 33 -40.58 20.61 31.94
C VAL A 33 -41.14 22.01 31.79
N SER A 34 -40.67 22.79 30.81
CA SER A 34 -41.15 24.14 30.54
C SER A 34 -42.60 24.14 30.04
N PHE A 35 -43.01 23.22 29.15
CA PHE A 35 -44.40 23.11 28.70
C PHE A 35 -45.32 22.66 29.85
N ARG A 36 -44.91 21.72 30.68
CA ARG A 36 -45.66 21.32 31.88
C ARG A 36 -45.88 22.50 32.83
N GLN A 37 -44.82 23.24 33.10
CA GLN A 37 -44.89 24.44 33.96
C GLN A 37 -45.79 25.51 33.34
N ALA A 38 -45.65 25.78 32.02
CA ALA A 38 -46.48 26.75 31.33
C ALA A 38 -47.96 26.40 31.35
N VAL A 39 -48.35 25.14 31.33
CA VAL A 39 -49.75 24.69 31.36
C VAL A 39 -50.30 24.71 32.78
N LEU A 40 -49.53 24.21 33.75
CA LEU A 40 -50.03 24.03 35.11
C LEU A 40 -49.99 25.33 35.98
N THR A 41 -49.00 26.21 35.74
CA THR A 41 -48.86 27.45 36.55
C THR A 41 -50.04 28.41 36.40
N PRO A 42 -50.51 28.74 35.20
CA PRO A 42 -51.72 29.60 35.03
C PRO A 42 -52.95 28.97 35.65
N LEU A 43 -53.14 27.65 35.51
CA LEU A 43 -54.30 26.93 36.05
C LEU A 43 -54.31 26.97 37.59
N ALA A 44 -53.13 26.93 38.23
CA ALA A 44 -53.02 27.04 39.70
C ALA A 44 -53.35 28.44 40.25
N GLY A 45 -53.21 29.46 39.41
CA GLY A 45 -53.44 30.89 39.80
C GLY A 45 -54.79 31.47 39.41
N GLU A 46 -55.60 30.79 38.61
CA GLU A 46 -56.85 31.37 38.11
C GLU A 46 -57.97 31.31 39.14
N GLU A 47 -58.47 32.50 39.50
CA GLU A 47 -59.65 32.68 40.36
C GLU A 47 -60.97 32.01 39.82
N THR A 48 -61.06 31.77 38.51
CA THR A 48 -62.14 31.13 37.80
C THR A 48 -62.35 29.67 38.13
N LEU A 49 -61.28 28.99 38.67
CA LEU A 49 -61.31 27.62 39.13
C LEU A 49 -61.62 27.51 40.64
N SER A 50 -62.11 28.56 41.24
CA SER A 50 -62.51 28.54 42.66
C SER A 50 -64.03 28.55 42.83
N VAL A 51 -64.57 27.79 43.76
CA VAL A 51 -65.94 27.84 44.24
C VAL A 51 -65.89 28.23 45.70
N ASP A 52 -66.67 29.30 46.08
CA ASP A 52 -66.67 29.86 47.44
C ASP A 52 -65.29 30.22 48.02
N GLY A 53 -64.37 30.69 47.11
CA GLY A 53 -63.01 31.07 47.54
C GLY A 53 -62.07 29.85 47.81
N GLN A 54 -62.53 28.67 47.54
CA GLN A 54 -61.70 27.47 47.59
C GLN A 54 -61.34 26.99 46.20
N PRO A 55 -60.05 26.65 45.91
CA PRO A 55 -59.67 26.13 44.64
C PRO A 55 -60.38 24.80 44.35
N VAL A 56 -61.07 24.73 43.21
CA VAL A 56 -61.80 23.52 42.77
C VAL A 56 -60.84 22.47 42.27
N TRP A 57 -59.66 22.89 41.82
CA TRP A 57 -58.70 21.99 41.31
C TRP A 57 -57.27 22.34 41.84
N ARG A 58 -56.48 21.30 42.19
CA ARG A 58 -55.07 21.44 42.63
C ARG A 58 -54.18 20.79 41.64
N THR A 59 -53.18 21.52 41.16
CA THR A 59 -52.25 21.06 40.12
C THR A 59 -51.11 20.19 40.70
N ASP A 60 -51.07 19.92 41.99
CA ASP A 60 -50.06 19.13 42.68
C ASP A 60 -50.53 17.72 43.08
N GLY A 61 -51.72 17.32 42.68
CA GLY A 61 -52.34 16.03 43.00
C GLY A 61 -51.71 14.89 42.21
N VAL A 62 -50.96 14.02 42.90
CA VAL A 62 -50.45 12.78 42.29
C VAL A 62 -51.63 11.87 42.02
N GLY A 63 -51.83 11.50 40.73
CA GLY A 63 -52.96 10.65 40.28
C GLY A 63 -54.21 11.43 39.83
N ASP A 64 -54.13 12.75 39.74
CA ASP A 64 -55.21 13.58 39.12
C ASP A 64 -55.23 13.36 37.61
N LEU A 65 -56.39 13.00 37.06
CA LEU A 65 -56.57 12.72 35.63
C LEU A 65 -56.35 13.99 34.80
N ALA A 66 -56.73 15.20 35.30
CA ALA A 66 -56.57 16.46 34.61
C ALA A 66 -55.08 16.85 34.52
N VAL A 67 -54.32 16.66 35.62
CA VAL A 67 -52.87 16.82 35.63
C VAL A 67 -52.23 15.87 34.62
N MET A 68 -52.66 14.63 34.59
CA MET A 68 -52.15 13.62 33.62
C MET A 68 -52.41 14.04 32.18
N VAL A 69 -53.59 14.59 31.85
CA VAL A 69 -53.91 15.12 30.49
C VAL A 69 -53.03 16.32 30.14
N ALA A 70 -52.81 17.23 31.10
CA ALA A 70 -51.91 18.38 30.94
C ALA A 70 -50.46 17.92 30.69
N GLU A 71 -50.01 16.90 31.39
CA GLU A 71 -48.67 16.27 31.21
C GLU A 71 -48.53 15.59 29.83
N TRP A 72 -49.59 14.91 29.36
CA TRP A 72 -49.60 14.38 27.99
C TRP A 72 -49.51 15.49 26.92
N PHE A 73 -50.19 16.60 27.18
CA PHE A 73 -50.12 17.78 26.27
C PHE A 73 -48.72 18.39 26.26
N ALA A 74 -48.09 18.51 27.43
CA ALA A 74 -46.70 18.94 27.55
C ALA A 74 -45.73 17.97 26.86
N TYR A 75 -45.96 16.68 26.97
CA TYR A 75 -45.16 15.65 26.27
C TYR A 75 -45.31 15.73 24.77
N VAL A 76 -46.51 15.89 24.25
CA VAL A 76 -46.74 16.07 22.81
C VAL A 76 -46.10 17.38 22.34
N GLY A 77 -46.18 18.46 23.14
CA GLY A 77 -45.52 19.74 22.88
C GLY A 77 -43.99 19.58 22.75
N ASP A 78 -43.41 18.81 23.64
CA ASP A 78 -41.97 18.51 23.62
C ASP A 78 -41.56 17.77 22.33
N ILE A 79 -42.32 16.72 21.96
CA ILE A 79 -42.08 15.99 20.72
C ILE A 79 -42.17 16.90 19.48
N VAL A 80 -43.24 17.74 19.42
CA VAL A 80 -43.42 18.66 18.28
C VAL A 80 -42.31 19.69 18.21
N ALA A 81 -41.93 20.30 19.36
CA ALA A 81 -40.83 21.24 19.43
C ALA A 81 -39.50 20.64 19.01
N PHE A 82 -39.25 19.37 19.42
CA PHE A 82 -38.07 18.61 18.98
C PHE A 82 -38.05 18.42 17.46
N TYR A 83 -39.17 17.95 16.87
CA TYR A 83 -39.21 17.76 15.41
C TYR A 83 -39.11 19.08 14.65
N ASN A 84 -39.67 20.16 15.14
CA ASN A 84 -39.55 21.51 14.52
C ASN A 84 -38.07 21.95 14.52
N GLU A 85 -37.36 21.74 15.61
CA GLU A 85 -35.93 22.02 15.68
C GLU A 85 -35.11 21.17 14.73
N GLN A 86 -35.42 19.86 14.64
CA GLN A 86 -34.77 18.99 13.68
C GLN A 86 -35.04 19.43 12.23
N ILE A 87 -36.26 19.79 11.89
CA ILE A 87 -36.60 20.30 10.55
C ILE A 87 -35.85 21.59 10.27
N ALA A 88 -35.81 22.54 11.21
CA ALA A 88 -35.08 23.81 11.04
C ALA A 88 -33.57 23.56 10.80
N ASN A 89 -33.00 22.60 11.47
CA ASN A 89 -31.59 22.23 11.23
C ASN A 89 -31.38 21.57 9.86
N GLN A 90 -32.36 20.90 9.28
CA GLN A 90 -32.25 20.32 7.94
C GLN A 90 -32.38 21.34 6.80
N ASP A 91 -32.80 22.58 7.05
CA ASP A 91 -32.98 23.61 6.03
C ASP A 91 -31.69 24.34 5.66
N TYR A 92 -30.61 24.15 6.43
CA TYR A 92 -29.36 24.83 6.17
C TYR A 92 -28.22 23.81 5.93
N LEU A 93 -27.42 24.05 4.91
CA LEU A 93 -26.38 23.11 4.50
C LEU A 93 -25.37 22.78 5.63
N ARG A 94 -25.06 23.76 6.50
CA ARG A 94 -24.11 23.57 7.59
C ARG A 94 -24.66 22.73 8.74
N THR A 95 -25.96 22.86 9.02
CA THR A 95 -26.59 22.19 10.17
C THR A 95 -27.34 20.91 9.78
N ALA A 96 -27.50 20.65 8.47
CA ALA A 96 -28.19 19.47 7.98
C ALA A 96 -27.37 18.20 8.28
N SER A 97 -27.96 17.28 9.01
CA SER A 97 -27.33 16.00 9.40
C SER A 97 -27.81 14.80 8.57
N LEU A 98 -28.96 14.94 7.92
CA LEU A 98 -29.52 13.87 7.09
C LEU A 98 -28.93 13.93 5.66
N PRO A 99 -28.39 12.82 5.14
CA PRO A 99 -27.79 12.77 3.79
C PRO A 99 -28.70 13.30 2.69
N GLN A 100 -30.01 13.01 2.78
CA GLN A 100 -31.00 13.49 1.82
C GLN A 100 -31.20 15.00 1.86
N SER A 101 -31.25 15.58 3.05
CA SER A 101 -31.36 17.05 3.21
C SER A 101 -30.14 17.73 2.59
N VAL A 102 -28.93 17.23 2.86
CA VAL A 102 -27.69 17.73 2.26
C VAL A 102 -27.75 17.61 0.73
N LYS A 103 -28.12 16.44 0.19
CA LYS A 103 -28.26 16.23 -1.27
C LYS A 103 -29.27 17.19 -1.90
N ASN A 104 -30.40 17.44 -1.26
CA ASN A 104 -31.44 18.37 -1.75
C ASN A 104 -30.96 19.82 -1.75
N LEU A 105 -30.28 20.24 -0.70
CA LEU A 105 -29.74 21.60 -0.58
C LEU A 105 -28.64 21.89 -1.61
N ILE A 106 -27.71 20.95 -1.82
CA ILE A 106 -26.65 21.13 -2.81
C ILE A 106 -27.16 21.04 -4.25
N ALA A 107 -28.28 20.34 -4.50
CA ALA A 107 -28.92 20.32 -5.81
C ALA A 107 -29.39 21.73 -6.24
N ILE A 108 -29.78 22.59 -5.28
CA ILE A 108 -30.10 24.01 -5.52
C ILE A 108 -28.87 24.77 -6.01
N LEU A 109 -27.69 24.41 -5.53
CA LEU A 109 -26.41 25.00 -5.94
C LEU A 109 -25.90 24.44 -7.29
N GLY A 110 -26.54 23.39 -7.81
CA GLY A 110 -26.06 22.67 -8.99
C GLY A 110 -24.81 21.81 -8.73
N TYR A 111 -24.42 21.62 -7.47
CA TYR A 111 -23.29 20.79 -7.09
C TYR A 111 -23.63 19.31 -7.19
N ARG A 112 -22.75 18.52 -7.80
CA ARG A 112 -22.89 17.08 -7.88
C ARG A 112 -21.81 16.42 -7.02
N PRO A 113 -22.19 15.74 -5.92
CA PRO A 113 -21.23 15.01 -5.10
C PRO A 113 -20.50 13.96 -5.91
N ARG A 114 -19.28 13.66 -5.54
CA ARG A 114 -18.52 12.59 -6.15
C ARG A 114 -19.18 11.25 -5.80
N PRO A 115 -19.51 10.44 -6.81
CA PRO A 115 -20.01 9.07 -6.60
C PRO A 115 -18.87 8.14 -6.21
N ALA A 116 -19.18 6.89 -5.88
CA ALA A 116 -18.20 5.85 -5.69
C ALA A 116 -17.39 5.61 -6.98
N ILE A 117 -16.06 5.69 -6.90
CA ILE A 117 -15.16 5.49 -8.04
C ILE A 117 -14.57 4.10 -7.97
N GLY A 118 -14.54 3.40 -9.10
CA GLY A 118 -13.93 2.08 -9.24
C GLY A 118 -12.41 2.16 -9.30
N ALA A 119 -11.75 1.28 -8.54
CA ALA A 119 -10.30 1.13 -8.59
C ALA A 119 -9.83 0.65 -9.98
N TYR A 120 -8.63 1.00 -10.37
CA TYR A 120 -8.00 0.59 -11.62
C TYR A 120 -6.55 0.17 -11.40
N GLY A 121 -5.98 -0.55 -12.37
CA GLY A 121 -4.59 -0.97 -12.30
C GLY A 121 -4.20 -1.83 -13.48
N SER A 122 -3.03 -2.46 -13.37
CA SER A 122 -2.51 -3.36 -14.39
C SER A 122 -2.17 -4.70 -13.79
N LEU A 123 -2.64 -5.78 -14.41
CA LEU A 123 -2.23 -7.15 -14.11
C LEU A 123 -1.17 -7.58 -15.11
N ALA A 124 -0.35 -8.56 -14.75
CA ALA A 124 0.55 -9.22 -15.68
C ALA A 124 -0.02 -10.58 -16.10
N ALA A 125 -0.13 -10.82 -17.39
CA ALA A 125 -0.64 -12.07 -17.95
C ALA A 125 0.48 -13.07 -18.21
N LEU A 126 0.25 -14.31 -17.81
CA LEU A 126 1.09 -15.45 -18.11
C LEU A 126 0.40 -16.39 -19.11
N LEU A 127 1.13 -16.83 -20.11
CA LEU A 127 0.63 -17.70 -21.18
C LEU A 127 0.78 -19.18 -20.85
N SER A 128 -0.15 -19.98 -21.31
CA SER A 128 -0.02 -21.43 -21.23
C SER A 128 1.02 -21.92 -22.24
N PRO A 129 2.04 -22.67 -21.82
CA PRO A 129 2.94 -23.29 -22.75
C PRO A 129 2.18 -24.39 -23.53
N GLY A 130 2.03 -24.20 -24.85
CA GLY A 130 1.35 -25.17 -25.69
C GLY A 130 1.70 -25.01 -27.17
N PRO A 131 1.65 -26.10 -27.98
CA PRO A 131 1.97 -26.07 -29.40
C PRO A 131 1.03 -25.25 -30.26
N THR A 132 -0.09 -24.80 -29.70
CA THR A 132 -1.17 -24.15 -30.44
C THR A 132 -0.89 -22.67 -30.74
N PHE A 133 0.10 -22.04 -30.10
CA PHE A 133 0.32 -20.61 -30.22
C PHE A 133 1.58 -20.21 -31.00
N GLY A 134 2.23 -21.11 -31.70
CA GLY A 134 3.28 -20.89 -32.71
C GLY A 134 4.04 -19.55 -32.76
N GLY A 135 4.28 -18.91 -31.62
CA GLY A 135 4.90 -17.60 -31.49
C GLY A 135 3.98 -16.39 -31.80
N GLN A 136 2.71 -16.63 -32.14
CA GLN A 136 1.74 -15.55 -32.33
C GLN A 136 1.05 -15.21 -31.00
N GLY A 137 0.87 -13.90 -30.75
CA GLY A 137 0.17 -13.44 -29.57
C GLY A 137 -1.32 -13.82 -29.59
N ILE A 138 -1.94 -13.87 -28.40
CA ILE A 138 -3.40 -14.02 -28.25
C ILE A 138 -4.02 -12.69 -27.87
N THR A 139 -5.20 -12.41 -28.41
CA THR A 139 -5.96 -11.21 -28.05
C THR A 139 -7.03 -11.56 -27.05
N LEU A 140 -6.92 -10.99 -25.85
CA LEU A 140 -7.92 -11.08 -24.81
C LEU A 140 -9.00 -10.03 -25.08
N PRO A 141 -10.31 -10.40 -25.02
CA PRO A 141 -11.39 -9.46 -25.26
C PRO A 141 -11.56 -8.48 -24.11
N ALA A 142 -12.02 -7.27 -24.39
CA ALA A 142 -12.50 -6.35 -23.38
C ALA A 142 -13.64 -6.99 -22.57
N GLY A 143 -13.71 -6.65 -21.27
CA GLY A 143 -14.70 -7.23 -20.36
C GLY A 143 -14.36 -8.62 -19.80
N LEU A 144 -13.18 -9.19 -20.16
CA LEU A 144 -12.71 -10.41 -19.50
C LEU A 144 -12.57 -10.16 -18.00
N GLN A 145 -13.17 -11.05 -17.18
CA GLN A 145 -13.31 -10.85 -15.74
C GLN A 145 -12.20 -11.51 -14.94
N PHE A 146 -11.69 -10.76 -13.98
CA PHE A 146 -10.72 -11.21 -12.97
C PHE A 146 -11.32 -10.99 -11.58
N GLN A 147 -11.09 -11.92 -10.68
CA GLN A 147 -11.63 -11.88 -9.32
C GLN A 147 -10.52 -11.89 -8.29
N SER A 148 -10.71 -11.14 -7.21
CA SER A 148 -9.81 -11.17 -6.07
C SER A 148 -10.11 -12.39 -5.19
N LYS A 149 -9.04 -12.93 -4.57
CA LYS A 149 -9.17 -13.92 -3.51
C LYS A 149 -9.75 -13.27 -2.25
N PRO A 150 -10.56 -13.97 -1.46
CA PRO A 150 -11.07 -13.45 -0.20
C PRO A 150 -9.92 -13.03 0.72
N THR A 151 -10.09 -11.88 1.36
CA THR A 151 -9.20 -11.37 2.41
C THR A 151 -10.02 -10.97 3.62
N PRO A 152 -9.49 -11.07 4.86
CA PRO A 152 -10.23 -10.63 6.03
C PRO A 152 -10.72 -9.18 5.87
N GLY A 153 -12.00 -8.95 6.09
CA GLY A 153 -12.63 -7.63 5.98
C GLY A 153 -12.95 -7.14 4.56
N LEU A 154 -12.57 -7.88 3.51
CA LEU A 154 -12.84 -7.48 2.12
C LEU A 154 -13.52 -8.61 1.35
N ALA A 155 -14.72 -8.37 0.86
CA ALA A 155 -15.41 -9.29 -0.03
C ALA A 155 -14.68 -9.41 -1.38
N PRO A 156 -14.78 -10.58 -2.06
CA PRO A 156 -14.21 -10.74 -3.39
C PRO A 156 -14.71 -9.70 -4.36
N GLN A 157 -13.80 -8.99 -5.02
CA GLN A 157 -14.12 -7.96 -6.01
C GLN A 157 -13.86 -8.46 -7.43
N ILE A 158 -14.63 -7.96 -8.37
CA ILE A 158 -14.50 -8.27 -9.80
C ILE A 158 -13.89 -7.07 -10.52
N PHE A 159 -12.92 -7.36 -11.35
CA PHE A 159 -12.28 -6.40 -12.25
C PHE A 159 -12.45 -6.90 -13.68
N GLU A 160 -12.62 -5.99 -14.61
CA GLU A 160 -12.75 -6.31 -16.03
C GLU A 160 -11.61 -5.67 -16.84
N LEU A 161 -11.18 -6.39 -17.86
CA LEU A 161 -10.23 -5.88 -18.84
C LEU A 161 -10.82 -4.67 -19.55
N SER A 162 -10.16 -3.52 -19.47
CA SER A 162 -10.69 -2.24 -19.95
C SER A 162 -10.77 -2.16 -21.48
N ALA A 163 -9.83 -2.80 -22.19
CA ALA A 163 -9.76 -2.83 -23.63
C ALA A 163 -9.21 -4.16 -24.13
N ALA A 164 -9.55 -4.55 -25.34
CA ALA A 164 -8.96 -5.74 -25.95
C ALA A 164 -7.42 -5.60 -26.01
N THR A 165 -6.71 -6.58 -25.43
CA THR A 165 -5.26 -6.52 -25.25
C THR A 165 -4.63 -7.78 -25.82
N THR A 166 -3.61 -7.57 -26.68
CA THR A 166 -2.81 -8.66 -27.24
C THR A 166 -1.61 -8.93 -26.36
N ILE A 167 -1.45 -10.19 -25.97
CA ILE A 167 -0.33 -10.68 -25.17
C ILE A 167 0.46 -11.74 -25.96
N SER A 168 1.78 -11.77 -25.76
CA SER A 168 2.68 -12.64 -26.51
C SER A 168 3.83 -13.16 -25.65
N LEU A 169 4.56 -14.15 -26.14
CA LEU A 169 5.82 -14.60 -25.53
C LEU A 169 6.98 -13.66 -25.91
N PRO A 170 7.95 -13.46 -25.03
CA PRO A 170 8.06 -13.97 -23.67
C PRO A 170 7.13 -13.24 -22.71
N ASP A 171 6.48 -13.96 -21.80
CA ASP A 171 5.52 -13.41 -20.82
C ASP A 171 6.19 -13.05 -19.49
N ARG A 172 7.39 -13.58 -19.26
CA ARG A 172 8.21 -13.34 -18.07
C ARG A 172 9.68 -13.52 -18.41
N LEU A 173 10.50 -12.62 -17.89
CA LEU A 173 11.92 -12.58 -18.13
C LEU A 173 12.65 -12.43 -16.79
N PRO A 174 13.30 -13.49 -16.29
CA PRO A 174 14.11 -13.41 -15.08
C PRO A 174 15.30 -12.48 -15.30
N ALA A 175 15.54 -11.59 -14.33
CA ALA A 175 16.62 -10.62 -14.37
C ALA A 175 17.24 -10.43 -12.98
N ALA A 176 18.52 -10.08 -12.95
CA ALA A 176 19.22 -9.71 -11.73
C ALA A 176 20.19 -8.55 -12.00
N PRO A 177 20.61 -7.81 -10.97
CA PRO A 177 21.74 -6.90 -11.13
C PRO A 177 22.95 -7.61 -11.72
N PRO A 178 23.83 -6.92 -12.47
CA PRO A 178 25.04 -7.50 -13.01
C PRO A 178 25.84 -8.23 -11.92
N PRO A 179 26.40 -9.40 -12.20
CA PRO A 179 27.13 -10.19 -11.21
C PRO A 179 28.38 -9.44 -10.74
N VAL A 180 28.60 -9.47 -9.43
CA VAL A 180 29.82 -8.93 -8.83
C VAL A 180 30.94 -9.96 -8.94
N LEU A 181 32.10 -9.54 -9.43
CA LEU A 181 33.28 -10.39 -9.51
C LEU A 181 33.74 -10.78 -8.10
N LEU A 182 34.20 -12.01 -7.93
CA LEU A 182 34.78 -12.49 -6.70
C LEU A 182 36.05 -11.66 -6.39
N ALA A 183 36.00 -10.92 -5.29
CA ALA A 183 37.09 -10.04 -4.87
C ALA A 183 37.77 -10.59 -3.61
N GLU A 184 39.07 -10.32 -3.48
CA GLU A 184 39.82 -10.61 -2.26
C GLU A 184 39.32 -9.70 -1.10
N VAL A 185 39.37 -10.24 0.10
CA VAL A 185 38.94 -9.51 1.31
C VAL A 185 39.90 -8.37 1.60
N ALA A 186 39.41 -7.16 1.62
CA ALA A 186 40.16 -5.99 2.03
C ALA A 186 39.85 -5.62 3.49
N THR A 187 40.81 -5.72 4.36
CA THR A 187 40.71 -5.34 5.78
C THR A 187 41.25 -3.95 6.00
N PRO A 188 40.53 -3.07 6.74
CA PRO A 188 41.07 -1.75 7.09
C PRO A 188 42.19 -1.87 8.14
N GLU A 189 43.42 -1.53 7.80
CA GLU A 189 44.49 -1.36 8.76
C GLU A 189 44.73 0.12 9.05
N TRP A 190 44.77 0.46 10.33
CA TRP A 190 45.04 1.81 10.79
C TRP A 190 46.54 2.02 10.95
N HIS A 191 47.21 2.55 9.92
CA HIS A 191 48.65 2.85 9.98
C HIS A 191 48.91 4.26 10.46
N TYR A 192 49.70 4.39 11.54
CA TYR A 192 50.39 5.63 11.90
C TYR A 192 51.64 5.80 11.02
N SER A 193 51.50 6.53 9.93
CA SER A 193 52.65 6.89 9.13
C SER A 193 53.28 8.19 9.66
N ALA A 194 54.56 8.16 9.97
CA ALA A 194 55.31 9.33 10.40
C ALA A 194 55.62 10.33 9.26
N TYR A 195 55.17 10.09 8.05
CA TYR A 195 55.35 10.89 6.87
C TYR A 195 54.01 11.19 6.19
N HIS A 196 53.28 12.15 6.75
CA HIS A 196 52.12 12.70 6.06
C HIS A 196 52.20 14.21 5.93
N GLU A 197 51.99 14.68 4.70
CA GLU A 197 51.65 16.04 4.43
C GLU A 197 50.30 16.31 5.13
N PHE A 198 50.34 17.29 6.03
CA PHE A 198 49.17 17.69 6.79
C PHE A 198 48.19 18.43 5.88
N PHE A 199 47.02 17.90 5.66
CA PHE A 199 45.90 18.70 5.19
C PHE A 199 45.21 19.35 6.40
N GLU A 200 45.34 20.65 6.54
CA GLU A 200 44.59 21.43 7.51
C GLU A 200 43.12 21.52 7.02
N PHE A 201 42.25 20.77 7.67
CA PHE A 201 40.83 21.11 7.67
C PHE A 201 40.58 22.21 8.69
N SER A 202 39.82 23.24 8.30
CA SER A 202 39.40 24.33 9.19
C SER A 202 38.56 23.79 10.36
N GLY A 203 39.24 23.53 11.48
CA GLY A 203 38.62 22.99 12.70
C GLY A 203 39.54 22.15 13.58
N GLY A 204 40.79 21.94 13.23
CA GLY A 204 41.84 21.42 14.13
C GLY A 204 41.67 19.98 14.61
N LYS A 205 41.03 19.11 13.84
CA LYS A 205 40.95 17.67 14.14
C LYS A 205 41.79 16.88 13.13
N TYR A 206 42.76 16.11 13.63
CA TYR A 206 43.54 15.16 12.84
C TYR A 206 42.65 13.97 12.45
N GLY A 207 42.45 13.74 11.15
CA GLY A 207 41.80 12.56 10.61
C GLY A 207 42.83 11.45 10.31
N VAL A 208 42.60 10.24 10.76
CA VAL A 208 43.34 9.05 10.36
C VAL A 208 42.49 8.37 9.30
N GLU A 209 42.96 8.26 8.06
CA GLU A 209 42.28 7.49 7.03
C GLU A 209 42.72 6.02 7.12
N PRO A 210 41.79 5.05 7.00
CA PRO A 210 42.14 3.65 6.93
C PRO A 210 42.76 3.34 5.56
N ILE A 211 43.89 2.66 5.55
CA ILE A 211 44.41 1.99 4.35
C ILE A 211 43.82 0.60 4.32
N PHE A 212 43.17 0.25 3.22
CA PHE A 212 42.66 -1.10 3.02
C PHE A 212 43.77 -1.98 2.49
N ILE A 213 44.13 -3.01 3.24
CA ILE A 213 45.12 -4.03 2.81
C ILE A 213 44.34 -5.26 2.38
N GLU A 214 44.51 -5.65 1.14
CA GLU A 214 43.97 -6.93 0.63
C GLU A 214 44.72 -8.07 1.32
N THR A 215 43.97 -9.06 1.82
CA THR A 215 44.54 -10.31 2.32
C THR A 215 44.56 -11.29 1.17
N PRO A 216 45.71 -11.55 0.56
CA PRO A 216 45.82 -12.40 -0.62
C PRO A 216 45.28 -13.80 -0.35
N GLY A 217 44.40 -14.28 -1.24
CA GLY A 217 43.84 -15.63 -1.18
C GLY A 217 42.64 -15.82 -0.26
N GLU A 218 42.16 -14.76 0.42
CA GLU A 218 40.88 -14.80 1.14
C GLU A 218 39.78 -14.13 0.34
N PHE A 219 38.63 -14.83 0.20
CA PHE A 219 37.50 -14.37 -0.57
C PHE A 219 36.25 -14.30 0.30
N SER A 220 35.47 -13.26 0.11
CA SER A 220 34.18 -13.08 0.78
C SER A 220 33.06 -13.63 -0.09
N LEU A 221 32.18 -14.45 0.49
CA LEU A 221 31.02 -15.04 -0.15
C LEU A 221 29.80 -14.78 0.72
N LEU A 222 28.64 -14.62 0.07
CA LEU A 222 27.35 -14.49 0.73
C LEU A 222 26.45 -15.68 0.38
N LEU A 223 25.87 -16.31 1.40
CA LEU A 223 24.88 -17.36 1.25
C LEU A 223 23.49 -16.84 1.63
N GLN A 224 22.49 -17.21 0.86
CA GLN A 224 21.09 -16.94 1.16
C GLN A 224 20.64 -17.77 2.36
N GLY A 225 20.08 -17.14 3.36
CA GLY A 225 19.56 -17.79 4.57
C GLY A 225 20.59 -17.97 5.69
N ALA A 226 20.13 -18.46 6.83
CA ALA A 226 20.98 -18.83 7.96
C ALA A 226 21.50 -20.26 7.76
N VAL A 227 22.71 -20.41 7.23
CA VAL A 227 23.34 -21.71 7.01
C VAL A 227 24.18 -22.08 8.24
N LYS A 228 23.64 -22.95 9.11
CA LYS A 228 24.28 -23.36 10.37
C LYS A 228 25.38 -24.43 10.24
N THR A 229 25.58 -24.99 9.04
CA THR A 229 26.44 -26.14 8.81
C THR A 229 27.84 -25.79 8.30
N VAL A 230 28.18 -24.51 8.25
CA VAL A 230 29.47 -24.05 7.71
C VAL A 230 30.31 -23.47 8.83
N ASP A 231 31.02 -24.33 9.54
CA ASP A 231 31.91 -23.93 10.63
C ASP A 231 33.30 -23.54 10.12
N PRO A 232 34.02 -22.65 10.81
CA PRO A 232 35.44 -22.39 10.50
C PRO A 232 36.26 -23.66 10.46
N GLY A 233 37.13 -23.80 9.45
CA GLY A 233 37.92 -25.01 9.17
C GLY A 233 37.19 -26.06 8.30
N ALA A 234 35.92 -25.89 7.99
CA ALA A 234 35.23 -26.78 7.06
C ALA A 234 35.87 -26.75 5.66
N LEU A 235 35.95 -27.92 5.04
CA LEU A 235 36.49 -28.09 3.69
C LEU A 235 35.30 -28.21 2.72
N LEU A 236 35.30 -27.33 1.72
CA LEU A 236 34.21 -27.25 0.74
C LEU A 236 34.80 -27.30 -0.67
N ARG A 237 33.95 -27.61 -1.64
CA ARG A 237 34.28 -27.53 -3.06
C ARG A 237 33.60 -26.33 -3.67
N LEU A 238 34.39 -25.39 -4.23
CA LEU A 238 33.90 -24.30 -5.05
C LEU A 238 34.03 -24.70 -6.53
N ARG A 239 32.99 -24.57 -7.29
CA ARG A 239 33.01 -24.79 -8.74
C ARG A 239 32.11 -23.82 -9.47
N GLU A 240 32.39 -23.63 -10.73
CA GLU A 240 31.50 -22.87 -11.62
C GLU A 240 30.21 -23.68 -11.89
N ARG A 241 29.11 -22.99 -12.04
CA ARG A 241 27.80 -23.60 -12.29
C ARG A 241 27.74 -24.32 -13.63
N ASP A 242 28.32 -23.74 -14.66
CA ASP A 242 28.21 -24.19 -16.05
C ASP A 242 29.49 -24.78 -16.61
N SER A 243 30.55 -24.91 -15.80
CA SER A 243 31.82 -25.62 -16.10
C SER A 243 32.64 -25.10 -17.27
N THR A 244 32.54 -23.79 -17.61
CA THR A 244 33.28 -23.22 -18.75
C THR A 244 34.61 -22.57 -18.38
N LEU A 245 34.81 -22.10 -17.14
CA LEU A 245 36.01 -21.38 -16.70
C LEU A 245 37.06 -22.22 -15.98
N GLY A 246 36.80 -23.50 -15.72
CA GLY A 246 37.73 -24.41 -15.03
C GLY A 246 37.30 -24.75 -13.59
N GLY A 247 38.26 -25.24 -12.79
CA GLY A 247 38.02 -25.73 -11.43
C GLY A 247 37.66 -27.23 -11.38
N PRO A 248 37.20 -27.75 -10.28
CA PRO A 248 36.84 -27.09 -9.03
C PRO A 248 38.04 -26.73 -8.14
N TRP A 249 37.82 -25.78 -7.22
CA TRP A 249 38.82 -25.40 -6.21
C TRP A 249 38.40 -25.89 -4.83
N LEU A 250 39.40 -26.30 -4.06
CA LEU A 250 39.22 -26.59 -2.65
C LEU A 250 39.11 -25.29 -1.89
N ALA A 251 38.02 -25.09 -1.16
CA ALA A 251 37.76 -23.94 -0.29
C ALA A 251 37.83 -24.36 1.16
N THR A 252 38.61 -23.63 1.97
CA THR A 252 38.65 -23.80 3.41
C THR A 252 37.95 -22.59 4.05
N VAL A 253 37.00 -22.82 4.93
CA VAL A 253 36.25 -21.78 5.64
C VAL A 253 37.13 -21.14 6.69
N VAL A 254 37.35 -19.82 6.60
CA VAL A 254 38.07 -19.02 7.60
C VAL A 254 37.13 -18.53 8.67
N SER A 255 36.02 -17.94 8.26
CA SER A 255 34.99 -17.44 9.17
C SER A 255 33.59 -17.60 8.57
N SER A 256 32.61 -17.74 9.44
CA SER A 256 31.20 -17.81 9.08
C SER A 256 30.38 -17.02 10.11
N SER A 257 29.55 -16.09 9.64
CA SER A 257 28.67 -15.30 10.51
C SER A 257 27.32 -15.08 9.86
N ILE A 258 26.25 -15.14 10.67
CA ILE A 258 24.92 -14.79 10.21
C ILE A 258 24.81 -13.26 10.32
N GLY A 259 24.74 -12.60 9.18
CA GLY A 259 24.62 -11.14 9.10
C GLY A 259 23.24 -10.63 9.53
N PRO A 260 23.12 -9.35 9.91
CA PRO A 260 21.84 -8.72 10.12
C PRO A 260 21.08 -8.72 8.80
N SER A 261 19.81 -9.14 8.87
CA SER A 261 18.92 -9.10 7.72
C SER A 261 18.40 -7.67 7.55
N PRO A 262 18.53 -7.05 6.38
CA PRO A 262 17.77 -5.84 6.07
C PRO A 262 16.27 -6.13 6.22
N PRO A 263 15.44 -5.16 6.61
CA PRO A 263 13.99 -5.34 6.69
C PRO A 263 13.44 -5.89 5.36
N GLY A 264 12.78 -7.05 5.41
CA GLY A 264 12.22 -7.70 4.21
C GLY A 264 13.15 -8.69 3.48
N SER A 265 14.46 -8.74 3.78
CA SER A 265 15.38 -9.78 3.29
C SER A 265 15.43 -10.93 4.30
N GLY A 266 15.44 -12.17 3.81
CA GLY A 266 15.76 -13.34 4.65
C GLY A 266 17.17 -13.21 5.27
N GLN A 267 17.45 -14.00 6.30
CA GLN A 267 18.78 -14.06 6.91
C GLN A 267 19.85 -14.39 5.86
N GLN A 268 21.05 -13.88 6.02
CA GLN A 268 22.19 -14.12 5.15
C GLN A 268 23.35 -14.65 5.98
N THR A 269 24.18 -15.52 5.38
CA THR A 269 25.41 -16.00 5.99
C THR A 269 26.60 -15.42 5.25
N ASN A 270 27.41 -14.63 5.95
CA ASN A 270 28.68 -14.11 5.47
C ASN A 270 29.76 -15.19 5.68
N LEU A 271 30.47 -15.53 4.64
CA LEU A 271 31.46 -16.58 4.64
C LEU A 271 32.78 -16.04 4.09
N THR A 272 33.87 -16.17 4.85
CA THR A 272 35.22 -15.94 4.34
C THR A 272 35.88 -17.29 4.08
N ILE A 273 36.43 -17.48 2.91
CA ILE A 273 37.09 -18.72 2.48
C ILE A 273 38.47 -18.43 1.96
N THR A 274 39.39 -19.39 2.10
CA THR A 274 40.63 -19.47 1.34
C THR A 274 40.51 -20.56 0.23
N LEU A 275 41.12 -20.32 -0.93
CA LEU A 275 41.09 -21.26 -2.04
C LEU A 275 42.45 -21.90 -2.29
N SER A 276 42.46 -23.15 -2.71
CA SER A 276 43.67 -23.89 -3.08
C SER A 276 44.26 -23.48 -4.45
N GLY A 277 43.90 -22.32 -4.96
CA GLY A 277 44.38 -21.74 -6.22
C GLY A 277 43.52 -20.56 -6.57
N SER A 278 44.06 -19.68 -7.44
CA SER A 278 43.29 -18.48 -7.86
C SER A 278 42.23 -18.85 -8.88
N PRO A 279 40.98 -18.42 -8.69
CA PRO A 279 39.98 -18.55 -9.73
C PRO A 279 40.36 -17.66 -10.93
N PRO A 280 39.88 -17.98 -12.16
CA PRO A 280 40.17 -17.15 -13.31
C PRO A 280 39.56 -15.76 -13.18
N ALA A 281 40.19 -14.78 -13.81
CA ALA A 281 39.65 -13.45 -13.91
C ALA A 281 38.24 -13.48 -14.54
N GLY A 282 37.30 -12.78 -13.92
CA GLY A 282 35.90 -12.76 -14.35
C GLY A 282 35.01 -13.82 -13.70
N PHE A 283 35.53 -14.58 -12.73
CA PHE A 283 34.73 -15.53 -11.95
C PHE A 283 33.76 -14.79 -11.02
N ALA A 284 32.48 -14.95 -11.25
CA ALA A 284 31.43 -14.28 -10.48
C ALA A 284 30.86 -15.21 -9.39
N SER A 285 30.57 -14.66 -8.20
CA SER A 285 30.06 -15.44 -7.07
C SER A 285 28.68 -16.05 -7.36
N ALA A 286 27.80 -15.37 -8.09
CA ALA A 286 26.50 -15.91 -8.49
C ALA A 286 26.56 -17.10 -9.44
N GLN A 287 27.66 -17.22 -10.18
CA GLN A 287 27.90 -18.34 -11.08
C GLN A 287 28.54 -19.56 -10.37
N ALA A 288 28.93 -19.37 -9.11
CA ALA A 288 29.57 -20.38 -8.31
C ALA A 288 28.57 -21.28 -7.59
N ARG A 289 29.01 -22.51 -7.32
CA ARG A 289 28.37 -23.42 -6.38
C ARG A 289 29.34 -23.81 -5.29
N LEU A 290 28.90 -23.68 -4.06
CA LEU A 290 29.64 -24.10 -2.89
C LEU A 290 29.01 -25.41 -2.38
N GLU A 291 29.83 -26.47 -2.29
CA GLU A 291 29.33 -27.81 -2.00
C GLU A 291 30.15 -28.46 -0.87
N SER A 292 29.49 -29.21 0.00
CA SER A 292 30.08 -30.04 1.03
C SER A 292 29.95 -31.50 0.65
N ALA A 293 30.95 -32.31 1.03
CA ALA A 293 30.83 -33.74 0.86
C ALA A 293 29.88 -34.34 1.92
N SER A 294 28.97 -35.21 1.49
CA SER A 294 28.00 -35.86 2.39
C SER A 294 28.38 -37.24 2.79
N GLN A 295 29.36 -37.85 2.13
CA GLN A 295 29.84 -39.20 2.40
C GLN A 295 31.36 -39.24 2.47
N THR A 296 31.87 -40.20 3.27
CA THR A 296 33.30 -40.46 3.44
C THR A 296 33.57 -41.97 3.30
N ALA A 297 34.71 -42.31 2.74
CA ALA A 297 35.21 -43.67 2.67
C ALA A 297 36.67 -43.71 3.09
N PRO A 298 37.08 -44.61 4.01
CA PRO A 298 38.48 -44.82 4.35
C PRO A 298 39.20 -45.52 3.23
N VAL A 299 40.50 -45.25 3.10
CA VAL A 299 41.40 -45.98 2.23
C VAL A 299 41.80 -47.30 2.85
N TRP A 300 42.10 -48.30 2.02
CA TRP A 300 42.49 -49.66 2.42
C TRP A 300 43.71 -49.70 3.35
N THR A 301 43.58 -50.36 4.49
CA THR A 301 44.62 -50.49 5.52
C THR A 301 44.69 -51.91 6.09
N PHE A 302 43.88 -52.82 5.56
CA PHE A 302 43.68 -54.16 6.18
C PHE A 302 44.72 -55.24 5.80
N SER A 303 45.66 -54.91 4.91
CA SER A 303 46.70 -55.86 4.51
C SER A 303 48.03 -55.15 4.16
N THR A 304 49.06 -55.90 3.77
CA THR A 304 50.38 -55.38 3.30
C THR A 304 50.30 -54.61 1.95
N HIS A 305 49.19 -54.77 1.25
CA HIS A 305 48.96 -54.01 0.02
C HIS A 305 48.79 -52.52 0.31
N ALA A 306 49.52 -51.73 -0.45
CA ALA A 306 49.41 -50.27 -0.30
C ALA A 306 48.03 -49.79 -0.74
N GLY A 307 47.27 -49.10 0.17
CA GLY A 307 45.97 -48.49 -0.14
C GLY A 307 46.08 -47.38 -1.17
N ILE A 308 47.29 -46.77 -1.31
CA ILE A 308 47.57 -45.78 -2.34
C ILE A 308 48.90 -46.15 -2.97
N SER A 309 48.91 -46.12 -4.29
CA SER A 309 50.15 -46.36 -5.08
C SER A 309 50.11 -45.46 -6.33
N GLY A 310 50.86 -44.36 -6.33
CA GLY A 310 50.78 -43.37 -7.39
C GLY A 310 49.39 -42.80 -7.59
N ALA A 311 48.77 -42.97 -8.74
CA ALA A 311 47.41 -42.55 -9.08
C ALA A 311 46.31 -43.55 -8.72
N THR A 312 46.68 -44.70 -8.15
CA THR A 312 45.72 -45.76 -7.80
C THR A 312 45.41 -45.72 -6.31
N VAL A 313 44.12 -45.72 -5.97
CA VAL A 313 43.60 -45.64 -4.59
C VAL A 313 42.62 -46.79 -4.37
N HIS A 314 42.85 -47.56 -3.32
CA HIS A 314 41.97 -48.64 -2.90
C HIS A 314 41.17 -48.24 -1.69
N LEU A 315 39.83 -48.26 -1.77
CA LEU A 315 38.94 -47.96 -0.67
C LEU A 315 38.78 -49.20 0.24
N ALA A 316 38.47 -48.98 1.51
CA ALA A 316 38.31 -50.05 2.47
C ALA A 316 37.04 -50.92 2.24
N SER A 317 36.14 -50.50 1.35
CA SER A 317 34.87 -51.16 1.06
C SER A 317 34.44 -50.92 -0.39
N LEU A 318 33.36 -51.57 -0.80
CA LEU A 318 32.72 -51.31 -2.09
C LEU A 318 31.95 -50.00 -2.04
N VAL A 319 32.38 -49.03 -2.88
CA VAL A 319 31.73 -47.72 -3.02
C VAL A 319 31.40 -47.48 -4.49
N ARG A 320 30.34 -48.11 -4.94
CA ARG A 320 29.88 -48.08 -6.35
C ARG A 320 29.19 -46.75 -6.73
N GLN A 321 29.04 -45.85 -5.80
CA GLN A 321 28.48 -44.52 -6.05
C GLN A 321 29.47 -43.57 -6.75
N ILE A 322 30.75 -43.83 -6.59
CA ILE A 322 31.83 -43.09 -7.26
C ILE A 322 31.94 -43.54 -8.72
N ARG A 323 31.96 -42.61 -9.64
CA ARG A 323 32.02 -42.84 -11.09
C ARG A 323 33.22 -42.16 -11.72
N PRO A 324 33.68 -42.61 -12.86
CA PRO A 324 34.64 -41.88 -13.68
C PRO A 324 34.12 -40.47 -13.97
N GLY A 325 34.97 -39.46 -13.79
CA GLY A 325 34.63 -38.04 -13.89
C GLY A 325 34.32 -37.36 -12.58
N ASP A 326 34.00 -38.14 -11.51
CA ASP A 326 33.72 -37.56 -10.20
C ASP A 326 34.98 -36.91 -9.57
N TRP A 327 34.78 -35.83 -8.87
CA TRP A 327 35.79 -35.18 -8.06
C TRP A 327 35.67 -35.63 -6.62
N LEU A 328 36.81 -36.06 -6.05
CA LEU A 328 36.90 -36.52 -4.67
C LEU A 328 37.85 -35.61 -3.89
N MET A 329 37.58 -35.48 -2.60
CA MET A 329 38.45 -34.76 -1.68
C MET A 329 39.18 -35.76 -0.80
N PHE A 330 40.52 -35.68 -0.81
CA PHE A 330 41.41 -36.50 0.00
C PHE A 330 41.86 -35.72 1.22
N THR A 331 41.71 -36.33 2.40
CA THR A 331 42.19 -35.81 3.68
C THR A 331 42.98 -36.90 4.40
N ALA A 332 44.03 -36.56 5.12
CA ALA A 332 44.86 -37.48 5.89
C ALA A 332 45.07 -37.00 7.32
N GLN A 333 45.31 -37.95 8.25
CA GLN A 333 45.72 -37.59 9.60
C GLN A 333 47.19 -37.13 9.61
N SER A 334 48.05 -37.74 8.77
CA SER A 334 49.37 -37.22 8.52
C SER A 334 49.72 -37.43 7.05
N GLY A 335 50.26 -36.41 6.39
CA GLY A 335 50.61 -36.46 4.96
C GLY A 335 50.34 -35.12 4.29
N PRO A 336 50.04 -35.10 3.00
CA PRO A 336 49.73 -33.92 2.22
C PRO A 336 48.53 -33.13 2.75
N SER A 337 48.48 -31.86 2.44
CA SER A 337 47.27 -31.03 2.66
C SER A 337 46.09 -31.56 1.89
N PRO A 338 44.87 -31.30 2.35
CA PRO A 338 43.65 -31.69 1.65
C PRO A 338 43.67 -31.31 0.17
N THR A 339 43.28 -32.25 -0.71
CA THR A 339 43.39 -32.07 -2.17
C THR A 339 42.17 -32.62 -2.89
N LEU A 340 41.73 -31.91 -3.92
CA LEU A 340 40.69 -32.38 -4.85
C LEU A 340 41.38 -33.12 -6.02
N ALA A 341 40.87 -34.31 -6.36
CA ALA A 341 41.33 -35.06 -7.53
C ALA A 341 40.19 -35.72 -8.26
N GLN A 342 40.30 -35.86 -9.58
CA GLN A 342 39.25 -36.41 -10.42
C GLN A 342 39.50 -37.91 -10.68
N VAL A 343 38.44 -38.69 -10.66
CA VAL A 343 38.44 -40.09 -10.96
C VAL A 343 38.51 -40.32 -12.47
N SER A 344 39.46 -41.08 -12.97
CA SER A 344 39.53 -41.51 -14.38
C SER A 344 38.87 -42.85 -14.62
N ALA A 345 38.99 -43.78 -13.68
CA ALA A 345 38.39 -45.13 -13.78
C ALA A 345 38.07 -45.69 -12.39
N THR A 346 37.09 -46.58 -12.35
CA THR A 346 36.70 -47.34 -11.14
C THR A 346 36.59 -48.80 -11.44
N GLU A 347 37.11 -49.67 -10.55
CA GLU A 347 37.08 -51.13 -10.68
C GLU A 347 36.77 -51.76 -9.32
N ASP A 348 36.04 -52.87 -9.30
CA ASP A 348 35.86 -53.68 -8.10
C ASP A 348 36.96 -54.75 -8.04
N VAL A 349 37.75 -54.71 -6.98
CA VAL A 349 38.93 -55.60 -6.78
C VAL A 349 38.68 -56.38 -5.50
N ILE A 350 39.26 -57.61 -5.46
CA ILE A 350 39.21 -58.45 -4.26
C ILE A 350 40.60 -58.64 -3.73
N TRP A 351 40.83 -58.22 -2.51
CA TRP A 351 42.08 -58.55 -1.79
C TRP A 351 41.81 -59.28 -0.48
N ASP A 352 42.79 -59.99 0.02
CA ASP A 352 42.69 -60.54 1.34
C ASP A 352 42.85 -59.46 2.43
N ALA A 353 42.03 -59.52 3.42
CA ALA A 353 42.02 -58.49 4.48
C ALA A 353 43.07 -58.73 5.57
N SER A 354 43.82 -59.82 5.51
CA SER A 354 44.86 -60.11 6.47
C SER A 354 46.30 -59.99 5.88
N SER A 355 47.21 -59.44 6.66
CA SER A 355 48.65 -59.29 6.28
C SER A 355 49.43 -60.63 6.23
N ASP A 356 48.89 -61.72 6.75
CA ASP A 356 49.45 -63.01 6.77
C ASP A 356 48.71 -63.94 5.78
N PRO A 357 49.37 -64.67 4.94
CA PRO A 357 48.74 -65.72 4.06
C PRO A 357 48.26 -66.90 4.90
N ALA A 358 47.45 -66.64 5.93
CA ALA A 358 46.85 -67.66 6.76
C ALA A 358 45.75 -68.33 5.97
N PRO A 359 45.49 -69.63 6.19
CA PRO A 359 44.48 -70.41 5.43
C PRO A 359 43.04 -69.94 5.68
N ASN A 360 42.84 -68.94 6.45
CA ASN A 360 41.52 -68.33 6.80
C ASN A 360 41.42 -66.85 6.46
N SER A 361 42.27 -66.34 5.53
CA SER A 361 42.09 -64.94 5.07
C SER A 361 40.75 -64.78 4.36
N ILE A 362 40.00 -63.73 4.70
CA ILE A 362 38.69 -63.45 4.11
C ILE A 362 38.86 -62.49 2.91
N PRO A 363 38.57 -62.99 1.66
CA PRO A 363 38.63 -62.15 0.48
C PRO A 363 37.61 -61.02 0.65
N THR A 364 38.11 -59.76 0.65
CA THR A 364 37.26 -58.59 0.85
C THR A 364 37.17 -57.77 -0.43
N PRO A 365 35.99 -57.70 -1.06
CA PRO A 365 35.81 -56.92 -2.24
C PRO A 365 35.80 -55.40 -1.84
N HIS A 366 36.50 -54.62 -2.64
CA HIS A 366 36.61 -53.17 -2.43
C HIS A 366 36.70 -52.45 -3.78
N THR A 367 36.46 -51.14 -3.76
CA THR A 367 36.55 -50.31 -4.98
C THR A 367 37.97 -49.77 -5.14
N GLN A 368 38.57 -50.01 -6.30
CA GLN A 368 39.78 -49.39 -6.77
C GLN A 368 39.42 -48.16 -7.60
N LEU A 369 40.11 -47.07 -7.36
CA LEU A 369 39.97 -45.82 -8.09
C LEU A 369 41.28 -45.52 -8.81
N THR A 370 41.19 -45.10 -10.07
CA THR A 370 42.34 -44.49 -10.78
C THR A 370 42.07 -42.98 -10.88
N MET A 371 43.02 -42.17 -10.42
CA MET A 371 42.88 -40.74 -10.33
C MET A 371 43.61 -40.03 -11.47
N VAL A 372 43.11 -38.87 -11.88
CA VAL A 372 43.79 -37.94 -12.80
C VAL A 372 44.78 -37.06 -12.05
N SER A 373 46.05 -37.06 -12.45
CA SER A 373 47.09 -36.16 -11.89
C SER A 373 47.24 -36.22 -10.35
N PHE A 374 47.23 -37.39 -9.76
CA PHE A 374 47.28 -37.65 -8.33
C PHE A 374 48.64 -38.26 -7.94
N SER A 375 49.35 -37.60 -7.00
CA SER A 375 50.66 -38.10 -6.54
C SER A 375 51.01 -37.53 -5.15
N GLY A 376 51.96 -38.13 -4.50
CA GLY A 376 52.46 -37.65 -3.19
C GLY A 376 51.67 -38.16 -1.99
N TRP A 377 50.76 -39.09 -2.16
CA TRP A 377 49.90 -39.67 -1.12
C TRP A 377 50.33 -41.02 -0.64
N ASP A 378 51.37 -41.58 -1.26
CA ASP A 378 51.85 -42.96 -0.99
C ASP A 378 52.29 -43.17 0.46
N SER A 379 52.78 -42.10 1.13
CA SER A 379 53.25 -42.13 2.53
C SER A 379 52.26 -41.61 3.52
N ALA A 380 51.03 -41.20 3.08
CA ALA A 380 49.99 -40.64 3.92
C ALA A 380 49.34 -41.69 4.81
N SER A 381 48.99 -41.34 6.03
CA SER A 381 48.31 -42.20 6.97
C SER A 381 46.95 -41.65 7.42
N GLY A 382 46.02 -42.60 7.67
CA GLY A 382 44.66 -42.23 8.06
C GLY A 382 43.93 -41.47 6.94
N VAL A 383 44.13 -41.91 5.69
CA VAL A 383 43.53 -41.24 4.53
C VAL A 383 42.04 -41.56 4.43
N THR A 384 41.25 -40.52 4.24
CA THR A 384 39.81 -40.60 3.96
C THR A 384 39.50 -39.88 2.65
N VAL A 385 38.61 -40.50 1.90
CA VAL A 385 38.07 -39.92 0.65
C VAL A 385 36.67 -39.42 0.91
N GLN A 386 36.42 -38.16 0.60
CA GLN A 386 35.14 -37.51 0.76
C GLN A 386 34.48 -37.31 -0.62
N PHE A 387 33.19 -37.61 -0.73
CA PHE A 387 32.43 -37.62 -1.99
C PHE A 387 30.92 -37.34 -1.77
N ALA A 388 30.11 -37.49 -2.84
CA ALA A 388 28.69 -37.20 -2.85
C ALA A 388 28.38 -35.73 -2.43
N TRP A 389 28.76 -34.83 -3.30
CA TRP A 389 28.68 -33.38 -3.07
C TRP A 389 27.24 -32.89 -3.03
N ILE A 390 26.93 -32.15 -2.00
CA ILE A 390 25.64 -31.47 -1.80
C ILE A 390 25.88 -29.96 -1.69
N SER A 391 24.95 -29.15 -2.24
CA SER A 391 25.02 -27.69 -2.14
C SER A 391 24.90 -27.24 -0.69
N VAL A 392 25.78 -26.36 -0.26
CA VAL A 392 25.76 -25.75 1.09
C VAL A 392 24.64 -24.68 1.16
N GLY A 393 24.37 -24.02 0.04
CA GLY A 393 23.38 -22.98 -0.08
C GLY A 393 23.48 -22.26 -1.42
N THR A 394 22.60 -21.31 -1.63
CA THR A 394 22.63 -20.43 -2.82
C THR A 394 23.55 -19.26 -2.55
N LEU A 395 24.59 -19.09 -3.38
CA LEU A 395 25.45 -17.93 -3.35
C LEU A 395 24.71 -16.72 -3.95
N ILE A 396 24.90 -15.56 -3.32
CA ILE A 396 24.36 -14.27 -3.75
C ILE A 396 25.50 -13.27 -3.87
N ASP A 397 25.39 -12.35 -4.83
CA ASP A 397 26.49 -11.44 -5.18
C ASP A 397 26.62 -10.25 -4.24
N GLN A 398 25.55 -9.84 -3.62
CA GLN A 398 25.55 -8.69 -2.69
C GLN A 398 24.61 -8.96 -1.52
N PRO A 399 24.88 -8.36 -0.36
CA PRO A 399 23.83 -8.19 0.64
C PRO A 399 22.64 -7.56 -0.10
N PHE A 400 21.43 -8.10 0.10
CA PHE A 400 20.22 -7.59 -0.53
C PHE A 400 20.08 -6.09 -0.23
N THR A 401 20.74 -5.26 -1.02
CA THR A 401 20.41 -3.86 -1.09
C THR A 401 19.15 -3.77 -1.94
N ALA A 402 18.07 -3.45 -1.28
CA ALA A 402 16.84 -3.20 -1.98
C ALA A 402 17.04 -2.12 -3.04
N TRP A 403 16.56 -2.38 -4.24
CA TRP A 403 16.60 -1.38 -5.30
C TRP A 403 15.55 -0.31 -5.04
N THR A 404 16.00 0.93 -4.94
CA THR A 404 15.17 2.10 -4.57
C THR A 404 14.71 2.93 -5.78
N GLY A 405 14.75 2.34 -6.99
CA GLY A 405 14.10 2.93 -8.16
C GLY A 405 14.93 3.88 -9.00
N THR A 406 16.24 3.99 -8.77
CA THR A 406 17.16 4.67 -9.71
C THR A 406 17.26 3.86 -11.01
N PRO A 407 17.47 4.51 -12.17
CA PRO A 407 17.67 3.78 -13.43
C PRO A 407 18.78 2.73 -13.29
N ALA A 408 18.51 1.52 -13.73
CA ALA A 408 19.44 0.40 -13.58
C ALA A 408 19.52 -0.44 -14.86
N THR A 409 20.67 -1.08 -15.08
CA THR A 409 20.81 -2.15 -16.07
C THR A 409 20.73 -3.49 -15.35
N LEU A 410 19.89 -4.39 -15.83
CA LEU A 410 19.70 -5.73 -15.30
C LEU A 410 20.14 -6.75 -16.34
N ASP A 411 20.79 -7.81 -15.90
CA ASP A 411 21.19 -8.94 -16.75
C ASP A 411 20.13 -10.04 -16.69
N GLY A 412 19.87 -10.67 -17.85
CA GLY A 412 18.98 -11.81 -17.96
C GLY A 412 19.58 -13.06 -17.31
N THR A 413 18.82 -13.69 -16.43
CA THR A 413 19.23 -14.95 -15.77
C THR A 413 18.53 -16.17 -16.35
N GLY A 414 17.69 -16.00 -17.36
CA GLY A 414 16.94 -17.04 -18.03
C GLY A 414 17.50 -17.40 -19.40
N PRO A 415 17.01 -18.48 -20.01
CA PRO A 415 17.45 -18.95 -21.33
C PRO A 415 16.92 -18.08 -22.49
N THR A 416 16.00 -17.17 -22.23
CA THR A 416 15.36 -16.34 -23.27
C THR A 416 15.98 -14.96 -23.26
N PRO A 417 16.56 -14.50 -24.35
CA PRO A 417 17.09 -13.16 -24.45
C PRO A 417 15.96 -12.10 -24.39
N PHE A 418 16.30 -10.90 -23.94
CA PHE A 418 15.37 -9.79 -23.96
C PHE A 418 15.00 -9.39 -25.40
N PRO A 419 13.72 -9.13 -25.68
CA PRO A 419 13.32 -8.55 -26.95
C PRO A 419 13.95 -7.17 -27.14
N ALA A 420 14.11 -6.78 -28.40
CA ALA A 420 14.59 -5.44 -28.73
C ALA A 420 13.50 -4.38 -28.45
N TRP A 421 13.43 -3.92 -27.21
CA TRP A 421 12.53 -2.86 -26.79
C TRP A 421 13.19 -1.50 -26.93
N THR A 422 12.43 -0.50 -27.40
CA THR A 422 12.85 0.90 -27.38
C THR A 422 12.32 1.62 -26.14
N SER A 423 11.10 1.31 -25.74
CA SER A 423 10.45 1.73 -24.48
C SER A 423 9.22 0.86 -24.31
N GLN A 424 9.31 -0.19 -23.52
CA GLN A 424 8.22 -1.12 -23.23
C GLN A 424 7.73 -0.88 -21.81
N ALA A 425 6.42 -0.67 -21.65
CA ALA A 425 5.82 -0.68 -20.33
C ALA A 425 5.88 -2.11 -19.77
N VAL A 426 6.42 -2.26 -18.56
CA VAL A 426 6.57 -3.54 -17.87
C VAL A 426 6.21 -3.38 -16.39
N ILE A 427 5.94 -4.50 -15.74
CA ILE A 427 5.99 -4.56 -14.27
C ILE A 427 7.24 -5.35 -13.89
N ILE A 428 8.02 -4.80 -12.97
CA ILE A 428 9.13 -5.51 -12.33
C ILE A 428 8.60 -6.08 -11.04
N GLN A 429 8.68 -7.39 -10.90
CA GLN A 429 8.31 -8.10 -9.68
C GLN A 429 9.58 -8.57 -8.99
N ASP A 430 9.65 -8.40 -7.69
CA ASP A 430 10.75 -8.86 -6.84
C ASP A 430 10.56 -10.32 -6.35
N SER A 431 11.53 -10.80 -5.60
CA SER A 431 11.51 -12.15 -5.01
C SER A 431 10.40 -12.35 -3.97
N THR A 432 9.84 -11.28 -3.41
CA THR A 432 8.73 -11.34 -2.43
C THR A 432 7.35 -11.33 -3.08
N GLY A 433 7.30 -11.02 -4.40
CA GLY A 433 6.05 -10.86 -5.14
C GLY A 433 5.55 -9.42 -5.22
N LEU A 434 6.24 -8.47 -4.61
CA LEU A 434 5.97 -7.04 -4.73
C LEU A 434 6.49 -6.54 -6.07
N GLY A 435 5.82 -5.61 -6.70
CA GLY A 435 6.23 -5.07 -7.98
C GLY A 435 6.06 -3.57 -8.11
N ALA A 436 6.65 -3.04 -9.17
CA ALA A 436 6.50 -1.66 -9.58
C ALA A 436 6.34 -1.55 -11.11
N PRO A 437 5.52 -0.61 -11.60
CA PRO A 437 5.48 -0.29 -13.01
C PRO A 437 6.78 0.43 -13.42
N ALA A 438 7.30 0.08 -14.58
CA ALA A 438 8.52 0.67 -15.12
C ALA A 438 8.49 0.72 -16.65
N ALA A 439 9.41 1.47 -17.23
CA ALA A 439 9.71 1.43 -18.64
C ALA A 439 11.02 0.65 -18.87
N ALA A 440 10.94 -0.43 -19.65
CA ALA A 440 12.10 -1.18 -20.08
C ALA A 440 12.60 -0.60 -21.40
N GLY A 441 13.86 -0.16 -21.41
CA GLY A 441 14.53 0.39 -22.57
C GLY A 441 15.25 -0.68 -23.40
N SER A 442 15.94 -0.26 -24.43
CA SER A 442 16.72 -1.11 -25.30
C SER A 442 17.78 -1.91 -24.54
N ALA A 443 17.76 -3.19 -24.79
CA ALA A 443 18.75 -4.10 -24.28
C ALA A 443 19.43 -4.79 -25.46
N GLY A 444 20.69 -5.07 -25.33
CA GLY A 444 21.39 -5.95 -26.26
C GLY A 444 21.34 -7.39 -25.75
N GLY A 445 20.42 -8.20 -26.25
CA GLY A 445 20.37 -9.65 -26.01
C GLY A 445 20.19 -10.09 -24.56
N ASP A 446 21.25 -9.93 -23.76
CA ASP A 446 21.31 -10.47 -22.40
C ASP A 446 21.06 -9.43 -21.28
N SER A 447 20.91 -8.15 -21.60
CA SER A 447 20.67 -7.12 -20.60
C SER A 447 19.53 -6.17 -20.96
N VAL A 448 18.91 -5.55 -19.99
CA VAL A 448 17.81 -4.58 -20.15
C VAL A 448 18.05 -3.36 -19.26
N THR A 449 17.81 -2.17 -19.79
CA THR A 449 17.82 -0.95 -19.01
C THR A 449 16.41 -0.65 -18.50
N ILE A 450 16.31 -0.41 -17.20
CA ILE A 450 15.05 -0.05 -16.56
C ILE A 450 15.12 1.42 -16.16
N GLY A 451 14.09 2.17 -16.53
CA GLY A 451 13.93 3.57 -16.13
C GLY A 451 13.63 3.73 -14.64
N SER A 452 13.53 4.99 -14.21
CA SER A 452 13.16 5.31 -12.81
C SER A 452 11.78 4.73 -12.48
N LEU A 453 11.65 4.19 -11.28
CA LEU A 453 10.34 3.81 -10.73
C LEU A 453 9.56 5.07 -10.33
N PRO A 454 8.22 4.99 -10.23
CA PRO A 454 7.39 6.07 -9.68
C PRO A 454 7.82 6.45 -8.27
N ASP A 455 7.71 7.72 -7.92
CA ASP A 455 7.97 8.22 -6.57
C ASP A 455 6.66 8.26 -5.75
N PRO A 456 6.61 7.71 -4.52
CA PRO A 456 7.67 6.97 -3.82
C PRO A 456 7.93 5.59 -4.42
N ALA A 457 9.20 5.29 -4.68
CA ALA A 457 9.57 4.00 -5.22
C ALA A 457 9.52 2.92 -4.15
N PRO A 458 8.88 1.76 -4.42
CA PRO A 458 8.95 0.64 -3.51
C PRO A 458 10.38 0.09 -3.47
N SER A 459 10.75 -0.41 -2.29
CA SER A 459 12.03 -1.09 -2.10
C SER A 459 11.91 -2.53 -2.62
N LEU A 460 12.46 -2.81 -3.80
CA LEU A 460 12.37 -4.11 -4.47
C LEU A 460 13.63 -4.95 -4.22
N GLN A 461 13.45 -6.27 -4.02
CA GLN A 461 14.53 -7.19 -3.69
C GLN A 461 14.84 -8.14 -4.85
N PRO A 462 16.11 -8.22 -5.33
CA PRO A 462 16.49 -9.16 -6.36
C PRO A 462 16.35 -10.63 -5.87
N PRO A 463 16.22 -11.63 -6.77
CA PRO A 463 16.15 -11.50 -8.23
C PRO A 463 14.80 -10.94 -8.69
N PHE A 464 14.78 -10.33 -9.86
CA PHE A 464 13.60 -9.72 -10.45
C PHE A 464 12.97 -10.58 -11.53
N LEU A 465 11.69 -10.36 -11.75
CA LEU A 465 10.93 -10.92 -12.87
C LEU A 465 10.33 -9.75 -13.65
N ILE A 466 10.72 -9.61 -14.92
CA ILE A 466 10.18 -8.58 -15.80
C ILE A 466 8.97 -9.14 -16.54
N LEU A 467 7.84 -8.47 -16.40
CA LEU A 467 6.53 -8.87 -16.90
C LEU A 467 6.03 -7.87 -17.95
N PRO A 468 6.12 -8.20 -19.25
CA PRO A 468 5.78 -7.28 -20.34
C PRO A 468 4.29 -7.29 -20.73
N ASN A 469 3.56 -8.36 -20.44
CA ASN A 469 2.16 -8.51 -20.84
C ASN A 469 1.21 -7.86 -19.85
N LEU A 470 1.00 -6.56 -19.95
CA LEU A 470 0.17 -5.80 -19.04
C LEU A 470 -1.29 -5.78 -19.49
N LEU A 471 -2.18 -6.07 -18.56
CA LEU A 471 -3.64 -6.04 -18.73
C LEU A 471 -4.21 -4.86 -17.94
N PRO A 472 -4.65 -3.79 -18.58
CA PRO A 472 -5.33 -2.69 -17.91
C PRO A 472 -6.70 -3.14 -17.43
N VAL A 473 -6.92 -3.12 -16.12
CA VAL A 473 -8.17 -3.55 -15.49
C VAL A 473 -8.82 -2.44 -14.69
N THR A 474 -10.13 -2.46 -14.63
CA THR A 474 -10.93 -1.54 -13.82
C THR A 474 -11.97 -2.31 -13.01
N CYS A 475 -12.21 -1.85 -11.79
CA CYS A 475 -13.20 -2.46 -10.89
C CYS A 475 -14.61 -2.42 -11.50
N GLY A 476 -15.39 -3.43 -11.20
CA GLY A 476 -16.79 -3.54 -11.51
C GLY A 476 -17.14 -4.72 -12.42
N LYS A 477 -18.34 -5.28 -12.19
CA LYS A 477 -18.93 -6.34 -12.99
C LYS A 477 -19.97 -5.75 -13.92
N THR A 478 -19.91 -6.06 -15.20
CA THR A 478 -20.89 -5.60 -16.20
C THR A 478 -22.24 -6.31 -16.02
N VAL A 479 -23.30 -5.53 -15.88
CA VAL A 479 -24.70 -5.92 -16.02
C VAL A 479 -25.14 -5.52 -17.42
N ALA A 480 -25.37 -6.51 -18.28
CA ALA A 480 -25.63 -6.23 -19.68
C ALA A 480 -27.13 -6.29 -20.00
N ASN A 481 -27.60 -5.31 -20.76
CA ASN A 481 -28.95 -5.29 -21.33
C ASN A 481 -30.09 -5.45 -20.29
N GLU A 482 -29.95 -4.82 -19.15
CA GLU A 482 -31.05 -4.78 -18.17
C GLU A 482 -32.22 -3.96 -18.72
N VAL A 483 -33.39 -4.56 -18.74
CA VAL A 483 -34.61 -3.85 -19.10
C VAL A 483 -35.13 -3.09 -17.88
N LEU A 484 -35.03 -1.75 -17.90
CA LEU A 484 -35.47 -0.91 -16.80
C LEU A 484 -37.01 -0.79 -16.78
N GLY A 485 -37.61 -0.75 -17.95
CA GLY A 485 -39.08 -0.63 -18.08
C GLY A 485 -39.57 -0.16 -19.43
N SER A 486 -40.80 0.30 -19.41
CA SER A 486 -41.54 0.77 -20.59
C SER A 486 -41.68 2.29 -20.54
N GLY A 487 -41.25 2.96 -21.60
CA GLY A 487 -41.42 4.41 -21.72
C GLY A 487 -42.90 4.75 -22.03
N ASP A 488 -43.35 5.90 -21.56
CA ASP A 488 -44.66 6.49 -21.80
C ASP A 488 -44.54 7.98 -22.12
N ALA A 489 -44.82 8.37 -23.36
CA ALA A 489 -44.69 9.76 -23.81
C ALA A 489 -45.71 10.71 -23.15
N THR A 490 -46.80 10.17 -22.55
CA THR A 490 -47.79 10.97 -21.82
C THR A 490 -47.32 11.35 -20.42
N ASN A 491 -46.38 10.58 -19.82
CA ASN A 491 -45.85 10.80 -18.48
C ASN A 491 -44.51 11.55 -18.55
N PRO A 492 -44.42 12.79 -18.06
CA PRO A 492 -43.15 13.53 -18.02
C PRO A 492 -42.27 13.04 -16.86
N ALA A 493 -40.96 13.25 -16.98
CA ALA A 493 -39.95 13.03 -15.90
C ALA A 493 -40.02 11.62 -15.30
N GLN A 494 -40.09 10.59 -16.14
CA GLN A 494 -40.08 9.21 -15.67
C GLN A 494 -38.73 8.85 -15.02
N ASP A 495 -38.81 7.99 -14.00
CA ASP A 495 -37.72 7.55 -13.18
C ASP A 495 -37.70 6.01 -13.11
N PHE A 496 -36.50 5.42 -13.28
CA PHE A 496 -36.29 3.97 -13.19
C PHE A 496 -35.09 3.68 -12.29
N GLN A 497 -35.26 2.78 -11.34
CA GLN A 497 -34.21 2.31 -10.48
C GLN A 497 -33.43 1.17 -11.16
N LEU A 498 -32.10 1.20 -11.08
CA LEU A 498 -31.26 0.08 -11.48
C LEU A 498 -31.37 -1.06 -10.47
N SER A 499 -31.32 -2.31 -10.95
CA SER A 499 -31.48 -3.48 -10.08
C SER A 499 -30.25 -3.76 -9.21
N GLN A 500 -29.09 -3.24 -9.59
CA GLN A 500 -27.85 -3.44 -8.84
C GLN A 500 -27.13 -2.11 -8.59
N SER A 501 -26.60 -1.96 -7.40
CA SER A 501 -25.88 -0.77 -6.91
C SER A 501 -24.70 -1.19 -6.03
N PRO A 502 -23.69 -0.31 -5.83
CA PRO A 502 -23.51 0.98 -6.48
C PRO A 502 -22.99 0.85 -7.93
N VAL A 503 -23.39 1.78 -8.78
CA VAL A 503 -22.86 1.87 -10.15
C VAL A 503 -21.39 2.29 -10.10
N THR A 504 -20.59 1.67 -10.96
CA THR A 504 -19.18 2.03 -11.10
C THR A 504 -19.04 3.31 -11.92
N TYR A 505 -18.38 4.31 -11.35
CA TYR A 505 -17.84 5.43 -12.08
C TYR A 505 -16.34 5.23 -12.28
N LEU A 506 -15.83 5.58 -13.45
CA LEU A 506 -14.42 5.53 -13.79
C LEU A 506 -13.88 6.95 -13.90
N GLN A 507 -12.61 7.11 -13.59
CA GLN A 507 -11.93 8.39 -13.70
C GLN A 507 -10.91 8.35 -14.84
N PRO A 508 -11.32 8.61 -16.09
CA PRO A 508 -10.40 8.59 -17.23
C PRO A 508 -9.43 9.78 -17.27
N GLY A 509 -9.48 10.67 -16.29
CA GLY A 509 -8.64 11.86 -16.20
C GLY A 509 -9.01 12.73 -15.00
N ALA A 510 -9.22 14.02 -15.22
CA ALA A 510 -9.60 14.96 -14.17
C ALA A 510 -11.08 14.86 -13.75
N THR A 511 -11.92 14.23 -14.56
CA THR A 511 -13.35 14.07 -14.32
C THR A 511 -13.69 12.59 -14.19
N TYR A 512 -14.81 12.30 -13.54
CA TYR A 512 -15.36 10.96 -13.49
C TYR A 512 -16.52 10.80 -14.47
N ALA A 513 -16.64 9.59 -15.04
CA ALA A 513 -17.70 9.24 -15.98
C ALA A 513 -18.41 7.98 -15.52
N SER A 514 -19.73 7.98 -15.64
CA SER A 514 -20.55 6.80 -15.41
C SER A 514 -20.23 5.70 -16.42
N THR A 515 -20.35 4.47 -16.00
CA THR A 515 -20.28 3.30 -16.90
C THR A 515 -21.63 2.97 -17.52
N ILE A 516 -22.67 3.76 -17.27
CA ILE A 516 -24.02 3.52 -17.77
C ILE A 516 -24.09 3.85 -19.27
N GLN A 517 -24.46 2.86 -20.03
CA GLN A 517 -24.84 2.98 -21.43
C GLN A 517 -26.34 2.71 -21.54
N LEU A 518 -27.10 3.74 -21.82
CA LEU A 518 -28.55 3.67 -21.89
C LEU A 518 -29.03 3.73 -23.33
N THR A 519 -29.95 2.86 -23.66
CA THR A 519 -30.65 2.88 -24.96
C THR A 519 -32.14 2.92 -24.77
N VAL A 520 -32.83 3.73 -25.59
CA VAL A 520 -34.29 3.73 -25.65
C VAL A 520 -34.70 3.46 -27.10
N ASN A 521 -35.50 2.42 -27.34
CA ASN A 521 -35.78 1.90 -28.68
C ASN A 521 -34.48 1.59 -29.50
N ASN A 522 -33.43 1.08 -28.83
CA ASN A 522 -32.09 0.82 -29.36
C ASN A 522 -31.32 2.09 -29.83
N LEU A 523 -31.80 3.28 -29.49
CA LEU A 523 -31.06 4.53 -29.72
C LEU A 523 -30.33 4.93 -28.46
N PRO A 524 -29.04 5.30 -28.55
CA PRO A 524 -28.26 5.68 -27.37
C PRO A 524 -28.71 7.05 -26.84
N TRP A 525 -28.86 7.12 -25.52
CA TRP A 525 -29.10 8.36 -24.79
C TRP A 525 -27.85 8.75 -24.02
N THR A 526 -27.66 10.06 -23.83
CA THR A 526 -26.44 10.62 -23.20
C THR A 526 -26.69 11.05 -21.78
N GLU A 527 -25.82 10.66 -20.86
CA GLU A 527 -25.85 11.17 -19.48
C GLU A 527 -25.45 12.63 -19.42
N VAL A 528 -26.23 13.45 -18.71
CA VAL A 528 -25.92 14.85 -18.42
C VAL A 528 -25.99 15.11 -16.92
N ALA A 529 -25.29 16.15 -16.46
CA ALA A 529 -25.28 16.47 -15.04
C ALA A 529 -26.64 16.98 -14.52
N HIS A 530 -27.38 17.71 -15.36
CA HIS A 530 -28.69 18.28 -15.06
C HIS A 530 -29.49 18.51 -16.36
N PHE A 531 -30.80 18.58 -16.24
CA PHE A 531 -31.68 18.86 -17.38
C PHE A 531 -31.73 20.34 -17.76
N PHE A 532 -31.39 21.25 -16.86
CA PHE A 532 -31.42 22.67 -17.12
C PHE A 532 -30.59 23.03 -18.36
N GLY A 533 -31.22 23.76 -19.29
CA GLY A 533 -30.58 24.19 -20.54
C GLY A 533 -30.50 23.12 -21.64
N GLN A 534 -31.04 21.90 -21.42
CA GLN A 534 -31.14 20.90 -22.45
C GLN A 534 -32.33 21.21 -23.39
N ALA A 535 -32.12 20.93 -24.70
CA ALA A 535 -33.18 21.12 -25.68
C ALA A 535 -34.38 20.18 -25.39
N PRO A 536 -35.63 20.57 -25.72
CA PRO A 536 -36.82 19.77 -25.47
C PRO A 536 -36.83 18.37 -26.10
N ASP A 537 -36.05 18.18 -27.19
CA ASP A 537 -35.86 16.95 -27.96
C ASP A 537 -34.53 16.24 -27.66
N ALA A 538 -33.71 16.78 -26.76
CA ALA A 538 -32.42 16.19 -26.42
C ALA A 538 -32.60 14.82 -25.76
N GLN A 539 -32.00 13.76 -26.32
CA GLN A 539 -31.99 12.41 -25.81
C GLN A 539 -30.99 12.27 -24.68
N VAL A 540 -31.36 12.79 -23.51
CA VAL A 540 -30.51 12.85 -22.33
C VAL A 540 -31.20 12.26 -21.11
N PHE A 541 -30.37 11.74 -20.19
CA PHE A 541 -30.80 11.27 -18.88
C PHE A 541 -29.89 11.80 -17.77
N VAL A 542 -30.39 11.80 -16.55
CA VAL A 542 -29.65 12.17 -15.33
C VAL A 542 -29.68 10.99 -14.39
N THR A 543 -28.57 10.72 -13.71
CA THR A 543 -28.47 9.71 -12.66
C THR A 543 -28.49 10.36 -11.29
N ARG A 544 -29.19 9.74 -10.33
CA ARG A 544 -29.17 10.11 -8.91
C ARG A 544 -29.14 8.88 -8.03
N GLU A 545 -28.48 9.01 -6.89
CA GLU A 545 -28.49 7.97 -5.86
C GLU A 545 -29.48 8.35 -4.75
N ASP A 546 -30.30 7.39 -4.34
CA ASP A 546 -31.17 7.51 -3.17
C ASP A 546 -30.37 7.36 -1.85
N ASP A 547 -31.07 7.41 -0.70
CA ASP A 547 -30.44 7.27 0.63
C ASP A 547 -29.92 5.87 0.90
N SER A 548 -30.42 4.88 0.18
CA SER A 548 -30.00 3.48 0.28
C SER A 548 -28.83 3.16 -0.67
N GLY A 549 -28.35 4.15 -1.44
CA GLY A 549 -27.29 3.99 -2.43
C GLY A 549 -27.79 3.36 -3.74
N ASN A 550 -29.12 3.26 -3.97
CA ASN A 550 -29.62 2.79 -5.26
C ASN A 550 -29.53 3.90 -6.29
N THR A 551 -29.14 3.52 -7.50
CA THR A 551 -29.03 4.46 -8.61
C THR A 551 -30.33 4.53 -9.40
N HIS A 552 -30.86 5.73 -9.55
CA HIS A 552 -32.02 6.09 -10.34
C HIS A 552 -31.61 6.74 -11.64
N VAL A 553 -32.27 6.38 -12.73
CA VAL A 553 -32.13 6.96 -14.06
C VAL A 553 -33.40 7.77 -14.38
N MET A 554 -33.25 9.07 -14.46
CA MET A 554 -34.31 10.05 -14.65
C MET A 554 -34.31 10.58 -16.08
N PHE A 555 -35.47 10.88 -16.62
CA PHE A 555 -35.65 11.39 -17.99
C PHE A 555 -36.27 12.79 -18.02
N GLY A 556 -36.12 13.48 -19.16
CA GLY A 556 -36.65 14.83 -19.34
C GLY A 556 -38.17 14.91 -19.33
N ASP A 557 -38.67 16.12 -19.15
CA ASP A 557 -40.10 16.46 -19.09
C ASP A 557 -40.66 16.91 -20.45
N GLY A 558 -39.82 17.01 -21.47
CA GLY A 558 -40.15 17.55 -22.80
C GLY A 558 -40.05 19.08 -22.90
N VAL A 559 -39.56 19.74 -21.83
CA VAL A 559 -39.17 21.15 -21.83
C VAL A 559 -37.63 21.23 -21.67
N ASN A 560 -37.12 20.48 -20.71
CA ASN A 560 -35.70 20.29 -20.48
C ASN A 560 -35.33 18.79 -20.65
N GLY A 561 -34.89 18.45 -21.87
CA GLY A 561 -34.66 17.08 -22.27
C GLY A 561 -35.91 16.35 -22.76
N ALA A 562 -35.73 15.38 -23.66
CA ALA A 562 -36.80 14.66 -24.29
C ALA A 562 -37.57 13.76 -23.29
N ARG A 563 -38.88 13.64 -23.50
CA ARG A 563 -39.71 12.58 -22.86
C ARG A 563 -39.37 11.24 -23.46
N LEU A 564 -39.56 10.20 -22.69
CA LEU A 564 -39.48 8.83 -23.21
C LEU A 564 -40.56 8.56 -24.27
N PRO A 565 -40.18 7.97 -25.41
CA PRO A 565 -41.17 7.49 -26.37
C PRO A 565 -41.93 6.30 -25.81
N THR A 566 -43.25 6.21 -26.07
CA THR A 566 -44.06 5.08 -25.66
C THR A 566 -43.55 3.79 -26.31
N GLY A 567 -43.27 2.77 -25.49
CA GLY A 567 -42.81 1.47 -25.96
C GLY A 567 -42.71 0.46 -24.84
N LEU A 568 -43.00 -0.80 -25.15
CA LEU A 568 -42.92 -1.87 -24.16
C LEU A 568 -41.45 -2.32 -24.00
N ASN A 569 -40.94 -2.32 -22.75
CA ASN A 569 -39.58 -2.76 -22.41
C ASN A 569 -38.50 -2.10 -23.27
N ASN A 570 -38.72 -0.84 -23.65
CA ASN A 570 -37.86 -0.14 -24.58
C ASN A 570 -36.71 0.66 -23.91
N VAL A 571 -36.68 0.75 -22.60
CA VAL A 571 -35.61 1.38 -21.83
C VAL A 571 -34.65 0.29 -21.35
N VAL A 572 -33.45 0.29 -21.88
CA VAL A 572 -32.45 -0.76 -21.61
C VAL A 572 -31.12 -0.13 -21.20
N ALA A 573 -30.55 -0.62 -20.12
CA ALA A 573 -29.27 -0.17 -19.60
C ALA A 573 -28.21 -1.29 -19.61
N THR A 574 -26.99 -0.93 -19.92
CA THR A 574 -25.78 -1.72 -19.64
C THR A 574 -24.87 -0.87 -18.77
N TYR A 575 -24.44 -1.41 -17.63
CA TYR A 575 -23.65 -0.66 -16.67
C TYR A 575 -22.75 -1.59 -15.86
N ARG A 576 -21.82 -1.05 -15.10
CA ARG A 576 -20.96 -1.84 -14.22
C ARG A 576 -21.31 -1.58 -12.76
N VAL A 577 -21.13 -2.60 -11.94
CA VAL A 577 -21.44 -2.58 -10.51
C VAL A 577 -20.21 -2.99 -9.72
N GLY A 578 -19.89 -2.21 -8.70
CA GLY A 578 -18.77 -2.39 -7.81
C GLY A 578 -17.80 -1.21 -7.90
N ALA A 579 -17.68 -0.48 -6.80
CA ALA A 579 -16.82 0.68 -6.66
C ALA A 579 -16.49 0.87 -5.18
N GLY A 580 -15.63 1.80 -4.86
CA GLY A 580 -15.25 2.15 -3.49
C GLY A 580 -13.73 2.19 -3.30
N ALA A 581 -13.32 2.72 -2.14
CA ALA A 581 -11.91 2.87 -1.77
C ALA A 581 -11.22 1.53 -1.49
N ALA A 582 -11.97 0.54 -1.00
CA ALA A 582 -11.41 -0.76 -0.69
C ALA A 582 -10.96 -1.48 -1.96
N SER A 583 -9.68 -1.84 -2.01
CA SER A 583 -9.08 -2.52 -3.17
C SER A 583 -8.27 -3.74 -2.73
N PRO A 584 -8.17 -4.78 -3.59
CA PRO A 584 -7.40 -5.97 -3.28
C PRO A 584 -5.92 -5.65 -3.12
N PRO A 585 -5.25 -6.16 -2.07
CA PRO A 585 -3.83 -6.00 -1.90
C PRO A 585 -3.04 -6.79 -2.95
N VAL A 586 -1.72 -6.54 -3.01
CA VAL A 586 -0.78 -7.24 -3.89
C VAL A 586 -0.96 -8.76 -3.82
N GLY A 587 -0.94 -9.43 -4.96
CA GLY A 587 -1.05 -10.88 -5.10
C GLY A 587 -2.45 -11.46 -4.92
N LYS A 588 -3.46 -10.64 -4.58
CA LYS A 588 -4.83 -11.14 -4.34
C LYS A 588 -5.73 -11.11 -5.56
N LEU A 589 -5.51 -10.22 -6.52
CA LEU A 589 -6.27 -10.17 -7.76
C LEU A 589 -5.62 -11.11 -8.80
N SER A 590 -5.89 -12.39 -8.71
CA SER A 590 -5.20 -13.42 -9.49
C SER A 590 -6.09 -14.55 -10.02
N VAL A 591 -7.40 -14.47 -9.85
CA VAL A 591 -8.36 -15.48 -10.31
C VAL A 591 -8.98 -15.02 -11.63
N VAL A 592 -8.83 -15.83 -12.68
CA VAL A 592 -9.55 -15.61 -13.96
C VAL A 592 -10.94 -16.19 -13.77
N ALA A 593 -11.97 -15.35 -13.81
CA ALA A 593 -13.36 -15.77 -13.52
C ALA A 593 -13.89 -16.81 -14.53
N GLN A 594 -13.45 -16.72 -15.78
CA GLN A 594 -13.74 -17.68 -16.83
C GLN A 594 -12.44 -18.05 -17.56
N PRO A 595 -12.10 -19.34 -17.65
CA PRO A 595 -10.91 -19.77 -18.35
C PRO A 595 -10.89 -19.26 -19.80
N TYR A 596 -9.78 -18.69 -20.23
CA TYR A 596 -9.58 -18.22 -21.60
C TYR A 596 -8.47 -19.02 -22.27
N PRO A 597 -8.67 -19.56 -23.49
CA PRO A 597 -7.67 -20.35 -24.16
C PRO A 597 -6.34 -19.59 -24.34
N GLY A 598 -5.26 -20.20 -23.88
CA GLY A 598 -3.92 -19.60 -23.96
C GLY A 598 -3.51 -18.71 -22.78
N LEU A 599 -4.43 -18.26 -21.93
CA LEU A 599 -4.13 -17.59 -20.69
C LEU A 599 -3.95 -18.60 -19.56
N ALA A 600 -2.74 -18.70 -18.99
CA ALA A 600 -2.46 -19.63 -17.88
C ALA A 600 -2.90 -19.05 -16.53
N SER A 601 -2.48 -17.83 -16.25
CA SER A 601 -2.77 -17.13 -15.01
C SER A 601 -2.51 -15.63 -15.16
N VAL A 602 -2.89 -14.88 -14.14
CA VAL A 602 -2.56 -13.47 -14.01
C VAL A 602 -1.88 -13.21 -12.68
N LEU A 603 -0.97 -12.26 -12.66
CA LEU A 603 -0.27 -11.79 -11.47
C LEU A 603 -0.67 -10.36 -11.19
N ASN A 604 -0.74 -10.00 -9.91
CA ASN A 604 -1.01 -8.65 -9.42
C ASN A 604 0.13 -8.20 -8.50
N PRO A 605 1.32 -7.93 -9.05
CA PRO A 605 2.46 -7.51 -8.24
C PRO A 605 2.38 -6.06 -7.76
N VAL A 606 1.53 -5.25 -8.39
CA VAL A 606 1.25 -3.86 -8.04
C VAL A 606 -0.17 -3.77 -7.54
N ALA A 607 -0.39 -3.13 -6.40
CA ALA A 607 -1.74 -2.92 -5.89
C ALA A 607 -2.59 -2.13 -6.90
N VAL A 608 -3.84 -2.55 -7.09
CA VAL A 608 -4.82 -1.72 -7.79
C VAL A 608 -5.25 -0.58 -6.87
N GLY A 609 -5.52 0.59 -7.43
CA GLY A 609 -5.82 1.79 -6.64
C GLY A 609 -6.72 2.78 -7.37
N GLY A 610 -6.82 4.00 -6.87
CA GLY A 610 -7.65 5.05 -7.47
C GLY A 610 -9.16 4.88 -7.24
N GLY A 611 -9.58 3.84 -6.50
CA GLY A 611 -10.94 3.72 -6.03
C GLY A 611 -11.22 4.70 -4.90
N ALA A 612 -12.46 5.19 -4.84
CA ALA A 612 -12.90 6.09 -3.78
C ALA A 612 -14.34 5.82 -3.42
N ASP A 613 -14.66 5.99 -2.14
CA ASP A 613 -16.02 5.96 -1.66
C ASP A 613 -16.76 7.26 -2.06
N PRO A 614 -18.10 7.26 -2.10
CA PRO A 614 -18.86 8.46 -2.38
C PRO A 614 -18.59 9.50 -1.29
N ASP A 615 -18.66 10.79 -1.68
CA ASP A 615 -18.43 11.85 -0.72
C ASP A 615 -19.43 11.76 0.44
N PRO A 616 -18.98 11.70 1.70
CA PRO A 616 -19.84 11.73 2.86
C PRO A 616 -20.47 13.14 3.03
N PRO A 617 -21.59 13.25 3.76
CA PRO A 617 -22.34 14.51 3.90
C PRO A 617 -21.49 15.71 4.36
N ASN A 618 -20.58 15.49 5.27
CA ASN A 618 -19.67 16.51 5.80
C ASN A 618 -18.66 17.03 4.74
N GLN A 619 -18.12 16.16 3.86
CA GLN A 619 -17.32 16.61 2.71
C GLN A 619 -18.16 17.41 1.72
N ILE A 620 -19.38 16.96 1.46
CA ILE A 620 -20.30 17.67 0.59
C ILE A 620 -20.57 19.07 1.15
N GLN A 621 -20.84 19.20 2.44
CA GLN A 621 -21.07 20.47 3.13
C GLN A 621 -19.86 21.41 3.00
N ARG A 622 -18.64 20.86 3.03
CA ARG A 622 -17.39 21.63 2.92
C ARG A 622 -17.14 22.13 1.49
N TYR A 623 -17.35 21.28 0.47
CA TYR A 623 -16.93 21.57 -0.91
C TYR A 623 -18.03 22.17 -1.79
N ALA A 624 -19.31 21.92 -1.50
CA ALA A 624 -20.38 22.48 -2.31
C ALA A 624 -20.40 24.03 -2.34
N PRO A 625 -20.20 24.75 -1.23
CA PRO A 625 -20.08 26.20 -1.28
C PRO A 625 -18.89 26.70 -2.12
N GLN A 626 -17.75 25.98 -2.06
CA GLN A 626 -16.55 26.34 -2.81
C GLN A 626 -16.74 26.18 -4.32
N SER A 627 -17.52 25.19 -4.76
CA SER A 627 -17.82 24.99 -6.19
C SER A 627 -18.58 26.19 -6.79
N VAL A 628 -19.48 26.79 -6.03
CA VAL A 628 -20.22 28.00 -6.43
C VAL A 628 -19.29 29.21 -6.52
N LEU A 629 -18.33 29.33 -5.63
CA LEU A 629 -17.36 30.41 -5.65
C LEU A 629 -16.41 30.34 -6.86
N THR A 630 -15.99 29.16 -7.24
CA THR A 630 -15.03 28.96 -8.34
C THR A 630 -15.68 28.94 -9.71
N PHE A 631 -16.97 28.57 -9.84
CA PHE A 631 -17.63 28.28 -11.13
C PHE A 631 -16.81 27.33 -12.03
N GLY A 632 -16.05 26.42 -11.45
CA GLY A 632 -15.19 25.49 -12.15
C GLY A 632 -13.97 26.13 -12.83
N ARG A 633 -13.57 27.33 -12.45
CA ARG A 633 -12.42 28.05 -13.01
C ARG A 633 -11.43 28.42 -11.91
N ALA A 634 -10.14 28.29 -12.19
CA ALA A 634 -9.06 28.73 -11.31
C ALA A 634 -8.56 30.11 -11.74
N VAL A 635 -8.85 31.14 -10.95
CA VAL A 635 -8.44 32.54 -11.21
C VAL A 635 -7.63 33.08 -10.04
N SER A 636 -8.11 32.91 -8.83
CA SER A 636 -7.43 33.31 -7.59
C SER A 636 -6.66 32.15 -6.97
N VAL A 637 -5.75 32.44 -6.03
CA VAL A 637 -5.03 31.42 -5.26
C VAL A 637 -6.01 30.48 -4.54
N PHE A 638 -7.10 31.04 -4.00
CA PHE A 638 -8.14 30.25 -3.34
C PHE A 638 -8.88 29.32 -4.30
N ASP A 639 -9.08 29.73 -5.56
CA ASP A 639 -9.73 28.86 -6.54
C ASP A 639 -8.83 27.67 -6.89
N TYR A 640 -7.51 27.90 -7.03
CA TYR A 640 -6.54 26.81 -7.24
C TYR A 640 -6.55 25.83 -6.08
N GLN A 641 -6.57 26.32 -4.85
CA GLN A 641 -6.67 25.50 -3.64
C GLN A 641 -7.98 24.72 -3.60
N ALA A 642 -9.12 25.38 -3.83
CA ALA A 642 -10.44 24.77 -3.78
C ALA A 642 -10.63 23.68 -4.84
N LEU A 643 -10.18 23.93 -6.07
CA LEU A 643 -10.26 22.95 -7.15
C LEU A 643 -9.28 21.77 -6.94
N ALA A 644 -8.09 22.03 -6.41
CA ALA A 644 -7.17 20.96 -6.02
C ALA A 644 -7.78 20.06 -4.93
N ALA A 645 -8.38 20.66 -3.89
CA ALA A 645 -9.01 19.93 -2.80
C ALA A 645 -10.23 19.09 -3.24
N GLN A 646 -10.92 19.48 -4.31
CA GLN A 646 -12.04 18.73 -4.89
C GLN A 646 -11.57 17.57 -5.78
N THR A 647 -10.26 17.51 -6.11
CA THR A 647 -9.72 16.44 -6.96
C THR A 647 -9.72 15.12 -6.20
N PRO A 648 -10.21 14.04 -6.78
CA PRO A 648 -10.07 12.71 -6.19
C PRO A 648 -8.61 12.39 -5.88
N SER A 649 -8.36 11.71 -4.78
CA SER A 649 -7.03 11.39 -4.24
C SER A 649 -6.31 12.58 -3.55
N VAL A 650 -6.93 13.75 -3.47
CA VAL A 650 -6.42 14.89 -2.70
C VAL A 650 -7.24 15.01 -1.41
N THR A 651 -6.60 14.84 -0.26
CA THR A 651 -7.26 14.98 1.05
C THR A 651 -7.11 16.38 1.59
N ARG A 652 -6.02 17.04 1.27
CA ARG A 652 -5.74 18.43 1.64
C ARG A 652 -4.97 19.15 0.53
N ALA A 653 -5.22 20.43 0.38
CA ALA A 653 -4.54 21.29 -0.59
C ALA A 653 -4.29 22.66 -0.01
N SER A 654 -3.16 23.25 -0.37
CA SER A 654 -2.81 24.64 -0.08
C SER A 654 -2.19 25.28 -1.30
N ALA A 655 -2.56 26.51 -1.62
CA ALA A 655 -2.00 27.22 -2.75
C ALA A 655 -1.35 28.52 -2.30
N VAL A 656 -0.19 28.80 -2.85
CA VAL A 656 0.60 30.01 -2.53
C VAL A 656 1.04 30.68 -3.82
N TRP A 657 0.92 32.00 -3.85
CA TRP A 657 1.50 32.82 -4.92
C TRP A 657 2.90 33.25 -4.49
N ALA A 658 3.93 32.69 -5.11
CA ALA A 658 5.31 32.93 -4.74
C ALA A 658 6.22 33.09 -5.96
N TRP A 659 7.37 33.72 -5.75
CA TRP A 659 8.43 33.79 -6.74
C TRP A 659 9.13 32.43 -6.84
N ASN A 660 9.29 31.94 -8.06
CA ASN A 660 10.03 30.70 -8.33
C ASN A 660 11.38 31.02 -8.98
N ASP A 661 12.47 30.78 -8.26
CA ASP A 661 13.84 31.10 -8.71
C ASP A 661 14.25 30.32 -9.95
N ALA A 662 13.83 29.06 -10.08
CA ALA A 662 14.18 28.22 -11.22
C ALA A 662 13.53 28.70 -12.52
N ARG A 663 12.32 29.28 -12.43
CA ARG A 663 11.58 29.81 -13.58
C ARG A 663 11.67 31.32 -13.74
N GLN A 664 12.31 32.02 -12.80
CA GLN A 664 12.51 33.47 -12.77
C GLN A 664 11.18 34.26 -12.97
N ARG A 665 10.11 33.79 -12.31
CA ARG A 665 8.78 34.43 -12.39
C ARG A 665 7.91 34.06 -11.18
N ALA A 666 6.96 34.92 -10.88
CA ALA A 666 5.92 34.56 -9.91
C ALA A 666 4.93 33.56 -10.52
N LEU A 667 4.56 32.55 -9.76
CA LEU A 667 3.62 31.52 -10.15
C LEU A 667 2.82 31.02 -8.94
N VAL A 668 1.74 30.27 -9.19
CA VAL A 668 0.98 29.59 -8.16
C VAL A 668 1.63 28.24 -7.93
N THR A 669 2.11 28.02 -6.70
CA THR A 669 2.52 26.70 -6.22
C THR A 669 1.35 26.11 -5.44
N VAL A 670 0.90 24.91 -5.82
CA VAL A 670 -0.18 24.20 -5.15
C VAL A 670 0.42 22.96 -4.50
N TYR A 671 0.38 22.95 -3.18
CA TYR A 671 0.77 21.78 -2.39
C TYR A 671 -0.44 20.89 -2.17
N VAL A 672 -0.30 19.58 -2.40
CA VAL A 672 -1.36 18.59 -2.22
C VAL A 672 -0.84 17.40 -1.40
N GLY A 673 -1.64 16.90 -0.49
CA GLY A 673 -1.18 15.94 0.53
C GLY A 673 -1.87 14.59 0.52
N ASP A 674 -1.26 13.70 1.27
CA ASP A 674 -1.63 12.42 1.85
C ASP A 674 -1.56 11.21 0.90
N THR A 675 -1.84 11.33 -0.38
CA THR A 675 -1.85 10.15 -1.26
C THR A 675 -0.78 10.21 -2.33
N PRO A 676 -0.11 9.11 -2.65
CA PRO A 676 0.73 9.01 -3.84
C PRO A 676 -0.10 9.37 -5.09
N ASN A 677 0.45 10.10 -6.01
CA ASN A 677 -0.21 10.61 -7.23
C ASN A 677 -1.22 11.75 -7.03
N ALA A 678 -1.46 12.25 -5.81
CA ALA A 678 -2.30 13.44 -5.60
C ALA A 678 -1.82 14.63 -6.44
N ALA A 679 -0.52 14.85 -6.52
CA ALA A 679 0.06 15.92 -7.31
C ALA A 679 -0.24 15.79 -8.81
N THR A 680 -0.15 14.58 -9.36
CA THR A 680 -0.47 14.32 -10.77
C THR A 680 -1.95 14.52 -11.06
N ALA A 681 -2.83 14.02 -10.20
CA ALA A 681 -4.28 14.19 -10.34
C ALA A 681 -4.68 15.67 -10.25
N ALA A 682 -4.16 16.41 -9.27
CA ALA A 682 -4.40 17.84 -9.11
C ALA A 682 -3.84 18.66 -10.28
N GLN A 683 -2.64 18.34 -10.79
CA GLN A 683 -2.06 19.00 -11.96
C GLN A 683 -2.97 18.86 -13.18
N ASN A 684 -3.52 17.68 -13.42
CA ASN A 684 -4.44 17.44 -14.54
C ASN A 684 -5.74 18.23 -14.38
N ALA A 685 -6.34 18.21 -13.19
CA ALA A 685 -7.58 18.94 -12.89
C ALA A 685 -7.38 20.46 -13.03
N LEU A 686 -6.32 21.00 -12.46
CA LEU A 686 -6.01 22.42 -12.50
C LEU A 686 -5.62 22.91 -13.91
N SER A 687 -4.94 22.06 -14.69
CA SER A 687 -4.62 22.39 -16.10
C SER A 687 -5.87 22.49 -16.96
N ALA A 688 -6.91 21.73 -16.66
CA ALA A 688 -8.19 21.80 -17.37
C ALA A 688 -9.04 23.04 -16.96
N ALA A 689 -8.92 23.48 -15.71
CA ALA A 689 -9.72 24.58 -15.15
C ALA A 689 -9.02 25.95 -15.17
N GLY A 690 -7.70 25.97 -15.28
CA GLY A 690 -6.86 27.18 -15.21
C GLY A 690 -6.63 27.86 -16.55
N ASP A 691 -6.13 29.10 -16.50
CA ASP A 691 -5.68 29.82 -17.68
C ASP A 691 -4.35 29.19 -18.20
N PRO A 692 -4.27 28.70 -19.44
CA PRO A 692 -3.04 28.13 -19.98
C PRO A 692 -1.83 29.07 -19.94
N ASN A 693 -2.06 30.38 -19.90
CA ASN A 693 -1.00 31.39 -19.83
C ASN A 693 -0.48 31.65 -18.41
N ARG A 694 -1.15 31.10 -17.40
CA ARG A 694 -0.72 31.18 -15.99
C ARG A 694 -0.07 29.87 -15.60
N PRO A 695 1.25 29.80 -15.49
CA PRO A 695 1.90 28.57 -15.08
C PRO A 695 1.63 28.29 -13.61
N ILE A 696 1.30 27.05 -13.35
CA ILE A 696 1.16 26.46 -12.03
C ILE A 696 2.22 25.39 -11.83
N VAL A 697 2.58 25.17 -10.59
CA VAL A 697 3.39 24.01 -10.15
C VAL A 697 2.61 23.31 -9.07
N VAL A 698 2.35 22.03 -9.25
CA VAL A 698 1.75 21.20 -8.22
C VAL A 698 2.85 20.33 -7.60
N VAL A 699 2.94 20.37 -6.29
CA VAL A 699 3.97 19.71 -5.50
C VAL A 699 3.29 18.80 -4.48
N GLN A 700 3.80 17.58 -4.34
CA GLN A 700 3.38 16.71 -3.25
C GLN A 700 3.81 17.34 -1.93
N ALA A 701 2.87 17.51 -1.01
CA ALA A 701 3.17 17.98 0.34
C ALA A 701 3.91 16.89 1.12
N SER A 702 4.78 17.31 2.03
CA SER A 702 5.52 16.41 2.92
C SER A 702 4.84 16.30 4.26
N ASP A 703 4.66 15.08 4.76
CA ASP A 703 4.24 14.87 6.13
C ASP A 703 5.41 15.06 7.09
N VAL A 704 5.11 15.66 8.22
CA VAL A 704 6.02 15.82 9.36
C VAL A 704 5.45 14.98 10.50
N ALA A 705 6.09 13.87 10.81
CA ALA A 705 5.61 12.94 11.83
C ALA A 705 5.75 13.57 13.23
N VAL A 706 4.64 13.62 13.97
CA VAL A 706 4.57 14.16 15.34
C VAL A 706 4.53 13.02 16.34
N ALA A 707 5.32 13.16 17.42
CA ALA A 707 5.15 12.36 18.63
C ALA A 707 4.91 13.27 19.82
N LEU A 708 3.90 12.93 20.63
CA LEU A 708 3.51 13.69 21.81
C LEU A 708 3.80 12.88 23.09
N THR A 709 4.42 13.54 24.08
CA THR A 709 4.52 13.00 25.44
C THR A 709 3.79 13.94 26.38
N ILE A 710 2.72 13.47 26.99
CA ILE A 710 1.82 14.27 27.83
C ILE A 710 1.69 13.63 29.21
N THR A 711 1.88 14.40 30.29
CA THR A 711 1.52 14.01 31.65
C THR A 711 0.22 14.68 32.04
N LEU A 712 -0.81 13.87 32.29
CA LEU A 712 -2.18 14.31 32.50
C LEU A 712 -2.65 13.99 33.93
N ILE A 713 -3.17 14.99 34.62
CA ILE A 713 -3.91 14.78 35.89
C ILE A 713 -5.35 14.39 35.54
N THR A 714 -5.81 13.29 36.12
CA THR A 714 -7.14 12.73 35.86
C THR A 714 -8.02 12.73 37.07
N THR A 715 -9.35 12.84 36.89
CA THR A 715 -10.34 12.77 37.94
C THR A 715 -10.30 11.42 38.67
N PRO A 716 -10.17 11.37 40.02
CA PRO A 716 -10.15 10.13 40.75
C PRO A 716 -11.44 9.30 40.57
N GLY A 717 -11.28 7.98 40.40
CA GLY A 717 -12.38 7.05 40.23
C GLY A 717 -12.94 6.90 38.82
N MET A 718 -12.44 7.63 37.83
CA MET A 718 -12.73 7.40 36.42
C MET A 718 -11.76 6.37 35.83
N ASP A 719 -12.21 5.66 34.80
CA ASP A 719 -11.38 4.68 34.08
C ASP A 719 -10.33 5.41 33.22
N VAL A 720 -9.09 5.26 33.61
CA VAL A 720 -7.93 5.88 32.91
C VAL A 720 -7.84 5.42 31.46
N GLY A 721 -8.18 4.14 31.19
CA GLY A 721 -8.14 3.61 29.82
C GLY A 721 -9.14 4.29 28.89
N LEU A 722 -10.32 4.64 29.40
CA LEU A 722 -11.31 5.41 28.63
C LEU A 722 -10.85 6.85 28.37
N ILE A 723 -10.25 7.49 29.40
CA ILE A 723 -9.71 8.85 29.25
C ILE A 723 -8.59 8.88 28.22
N THR A 724 -7.62 7.95 28.30
CA THR A 724 -6.50 7.91 27.35
C THR A 724 -6.97 7.65 25.92
N THR A 725 -7.95 6.77 25.74
CA THR A 725 -8.55 6.50 24.42
C THR A 725 -9.28 7.73 23.89
N ALA A 726 -10.04 8.43 24.74
CA ALA A 726 -10.75 9.65 24.33
C ALA A 726 -9.78 10.78 23.99
N VAL A 727 -8.66 10.94 24.72
CA VAL A 727 -7.60 11.90 24.41
C VAL A 727 -6.96 11.57 23.05
N ALA A 728 -6.60 10.30 22.81
CA ALA A 728 -6.08 9.90 21.52
C ALA A 728 -7.07 10.22 20.38
N THR A 729 -8.35 9.94 20.58
CA THR A 729 -9.40 10.26 19.59
C THR A 729 -9.51 11.79 19.39
N ALA A 730 -9.51 12.58 20.46
CA ALA A 730 -9.59 14.06 20.36
C ALA A 730 -8.40 14.67 19.60
N LEU A 731 -7.26 13.98 19.58
CA LEU A 731 -6.08 14.41 18.84
C LEU A 731 -6.02 13.87 17.40
N THR A 732 -6.43 12.62 17.17
CA THR A 732 -6.15 11.90 15.91
C THR A 732 -7.37 11.56 15.07
N ASP A 733 -8.60 11.76 15.57
CA ASP A 733 -9.80 11.50 14.77
C ASP A 733 -9.74 12.26 13.43
N THR A 734 -10.07 11.58 12.36
CA THR A 734 -9.95 12.12 10.99
C THR A 734 -10.73 13.41 10.79
N GLU A 735 -11.92 13.52 11.40
CA GLU A 735 -12.86 14.62 11.20
C GLU A 735 -12.78 15.68 12.30
N ALA A 736 -12.73 15.23 13.55
CA ALA A 736 -12.82 16.11 14.73
C ALA A 736 -11.47 16.30 15.44
N GLY A 737 -10.50 15.40 15.24
CA GLY A 737 -9.20 15.46 15.91
C GLY A 737 -8.34 16.64 15.46
N LEU A 738 -7.56 17.20 16.37
CA LEU A 738 -6.68 18.34 16.09
C LEU A 738 -5.70 18.05 14.94
N PHE A 739 -5.11 16.84 14.89
CA PHE A 739 -4.21 16.37 13.84
C PHE A 739 -4.94 15.59 12.75
N GLY A 740 -6.27 15.52 12.81
CA GLY A 740 -7.08 14.87 11.80
C GLY A 740 -6.86 15.47 10.42
N SER A 741 -6.96 14.65 9.37
CA SER A 741 -6.68 15.09 8.00
C SER A 741 -7.61 16.20 7.50
N TRP A 742 -8.73 16.41 8.17
CA TRP A 742 -9.66 17.50 7.84
C TRP A 742 -9.37 18.82 8.56
N ASN A 743 -8.72 18.76 9.71
CA ASN A 743 -8.42 19.93 10.54
C ASN A 743 -6.97 20.42 10.36
N MET A 744 -6.04 19.52 10.10
CA MET A 744 -4.64 19.86 9.87
C MET A 744 -4.41 20.23 8.40
N ASN A 745 -4.19 21.49 8.10
CA ASN A 745 -3.91 21.97 6.74
C ASN A 745 -2.39 22.02 6.46
N ILE A 746 -2.05 22.04 5.18
CA ILE A 746 -0.65 22.21 4.74
C ILE A 746 -0.16 23.60 5.12
N GLY A 747 1.03 23.68 5.75
CA GLY A 747 1.61 24.91 6.28
C GLY A 747 0.97 25.40 7.58
N GLN A 748 0.07 24.66 8.18
CA GLN A 748 -0.62 25.07 9.41
C GLN A 748 0.30 24.93 10.61
N VAL A 749 0.44 26.04 11.32
CA VAL A 749 1.16 26.10 12.59
C VAL A 749 0.27 25.56 13.71
N VAL A 750 0.85 24.80 14.63
CA VAL A 750 0.19 24.29 15.82
C VAL A 750 0.79 24.94 17.07
N PHE A 751 -0.08 25.29 18.01
CA PHE A 751 0.34 25.82 19.31
C PHE A 751 0.11 24.80 20.42
N ASP A 752 1.00 24.77 21.41
CA ASP A 752 0.80 23.94 22.61
C ASP A 752 -0.58 24.13 23.23
N SER A 753 -1.06 25.38 23.31
CA SER A 753 -2.39 25.72 23.83
C SER A 753 -3.55 25.06 23.06
N GLN A 754 -3.39 24.76 21.77
CA GLN A 754 -4.41 24.02 21.00
C GLN A 754 -4.41 22.54 21.36
N ILE A 755 -3.24 21.96 21.57
CA ILE A 755 -3.09 20.58 22.03
C ILE A 755 -3.68 20.45 23.45
N GLU A 756 -3.31 21.37 24.35
CA GLU A 756 -3.82 21.43 25.71
C GLU A 756 -5.35 21.58 25.74
N ALA A 757 -5.90 22.47 24.91
CA ALA A 757 -7.34 22.68 24.83
C ALA A 757 -8.07 21.42 24.34
N ALA A 758 -7.54 20.72 23.33
CA ALA A 758 -8.12 19.48 22.82
C ALA A 758 -8.10 18.37 23.88
N VAL A 759 -7.00 18.22 24.60
CA VAL A 759 -6.86 17.22 25.67
C VAL A 759 -7.76 17.54 26.86
N LEU A 760 -7.81 18.79 27.30
CA LEU A 760 -8.60 19.20 28.46
C LEU A 760 -10.13 19.28 28.19
N ALA A 761 -10.54 19.25 26.92
CA ALA A 761 -11.94 19.10 26.56
C ALA A 761 -12.47 17.69 26.83
N VAL A 762 -11.60 16.70 27.04
CA VAL A 762 -11.98 15.32 27.33
C VAL A 762 -12.48 15.20 28.77
N GLN A 763 -13.65 14.58 28.94
CA GLN A 763 -14.22 14.37 30.26
C GLN A 763 -13.29 13.48 31.11
N GLY A 764 -12.93 13.99 32.27
CA GLY A 764 -12.01 13.31 33.20
C GLY A 764 -10.57 13.80 33.11
N ALA A 765 -10.21 14.59 32.13
CA ALA A 765 -8.94 15.30 32.08
C ALA A 765 -9.05 16.58 32.94
N VAL A 766 -8.14 16.78 33.89
CA VAL A 766 -8.19 17.89 34.86
C VAL A 766 -7.13 18.95 34.55
N ALA A 767 -5.89 18.51 34.36
CA ALA A 767 -4.77 19.41 34.04
C ALA A 767 -3.63 18.65 33.34
N ILE A 768 -2.86 19.40 32.57
CA ILE A 768 -1.62 18.90 31.96
C ILE A 768 -0.44 19.44 32.77
N THR A 769 0.44 18.56 33.25
CA THR A 769 1.65 18.97 34.01
C THR A 769 2.88 19.06 33.13
N SER A 770 2.93 18.30 32.03
CA SER A 770 3.99 18.43 31.03
C SER A 770 3.46 18.04 29.65
N LEU A 771 3.92 18.77 28.63
CA LEU A 771 3.72 18.51 27.20
C LEU A 771 5.08 18.57 26.51
N THR A 772 5.41 17.56 25.74
CA THR A 772 6.60 17.56 24.88
C THR A 772 6.17 17.23 23.47
N PHE A 773 6.45 18.12 22.54
CA PHE A 773 6.20 17.96 21.12
C PHE A 773 7.49 17.56 20.41
N GLN A 774 7.44 16.54 19.59
CA GLN A 774 8.55 16.11 18.73
C GLN A 774 8.07 16.12 17.28
N ALA A 775 8.89 16.62 16.37
CA ALA A 775 8.69 16.61 14.93
C ALA A 775 9.83 15.81 14.27
N ASP A 776 9.51 14.81 13.47
CA ASP A 776 10.47 13.91 12.81
C ASP A 776 11.54 13.35 13.78
N GLY A 777 11.11 12.99 14.99
CA GLY A 777 11.96 12.44 16.03
C GLY A 777 12.85 13.47 16.79
N ALA A 778 12.75 14.76 16.47
CA ALA A 778 13.45 15.82 17.18
C ALA A 778 12.50 16.62 18.09
N VAL A 779 12.94 16.92 19.31
CA VAL A 779 12.15 17.75 20.24
C VAL A 779 12.13 19.19 19.72
N ASP A 780 10.93 19.72 19.53
CA ASP A 780 10.69 21.14 19.25
C ASP A 780 10.24 21.82 20.55
N PRO A 781 11.14 22.60 21.20
CA PRO A 781 10.91 23.11 22.56
C PRO A 781 10.06 24.39 22.61
N GLY A 782 9.59 24.89 21.46
CA GLY A 782 8.76 26.09 21.39
C GLY A 782 7.30 25.85 21.68
N PRO A 783 6.54 26.88 22.08
CA PRO A 783 5.09 26.78 22.19
C PRO A 783 4.36 26.88 20.84
N LEU A 784 5.10 27.02 19.76
CA LEU A 784 4.65 27.17 18.39
C LEU A 784 5.45 26.25 17.49
N HIS A 785 4.76 25.35 16.81
CA HIS A 785 5.33 24.34 15.93
C HIS A 785 4.96 24.64 14.49
N ASN A 786 5.96 24.68 13.61
CA ASN A 786 5.77 25.01 12.19
C ASN A 786 6.25 23.86 11.30
N PRO A 787 5.40 23.25 10.49
CA PRO A 787 5.80 22.15 9.61
C PRO A 787 6.64 22.61 8.40
N GLY A 788 6.78 23.93 8.21
CA GLY A 788 7.43 24.49 7.04
C GLY A 788 6.53 24.64 5.83
N GLU A 789 7.05 25.28 4.79
CA GLU A 789 6.32 25.47 3.54
C GLU A 789 6.09 24.13 2.83
N GLY A 790 4.83 23.81 2.51
CA GLY A 790 4.46 22.55 1.90
C GLY A 790 4.43 21.36 2.85
N GLY A 791 4.79 21.54 4.13
CA GLY A 791 4.70 20.53 5.18
C GLY A 791 3.36 20.51 5.89
N PHE A 792 2.99 19.40 6.49
CA PHE A 792 1.84 19.27 7.39
C PHE A 792 2.13 18.24 8.48
N PHE A 793 1.57 18.45 9.66
CA PHE A 793 1.76 17.54 10.78
C PHE A 793 0.85 16.31 10.67
N THR A 794 1.41 15.13 10.98
CA THR A 794 0.69 13.86 11.13
C THR A 794 0.98 13.28 12.51
N LEU A 795 -0.03 12.77 13.17
CA LEU A 795 0.09 12.12 14.48
C LEU A 795 -0.57 10.73 14.43
N ASP A 796 0.24 9.69 14.60
CA ASP A 796 -0.29 8.33 14.77
C ASP A 796 -0.72 8.12 16.23
N PRO A 797 -1.84 7.45 16.50
CA PRO A 797 -2.24 7.11 17.88
C PRO A 797 -1.16 6.38 18.68
N SER A 798 -0.28 5.62 18.03
CA SER A 798 0.84 4.92 18.69
C SER A 798 1.97 5.85 19.15
N ASP A 799 2.05 7.07 18.60
CA ASP A 799 3.07 8.07 18.95
C ASP A 799 2.62 9.03 20.04
N ILE A 800 1.49 8.73 20.70
CA ILE A 800 0.98 9.46 21.84
C ILE A 800 1.38 8.73 23.12
N ASN A 801 2.35 9.26 23.85
CA ASN A 801 2.79 8.75 25.14
C ASN A 801 2.07 9.49 26.26
N LEU A 802 1.00 8.88 26.81
CA LEU A 802 0.22 9.45 27.91
C LEU A 802 0.64 8.83 29.23
N THR A 803 1.09 9.66 30.17
CA THR A 803 1.28 9.31 31.56
C THR A 803 0.19 9.99 32.39
N THR A 804 -0.51 9.24 33.23
CA THR A 804 -1.62 9.77 34.02
C THR A 804 -1.29 9.77 35.52
N GLU A 805 -1.63 10.87 36.17
CA GLU A 805 -1.50 11.04 37.64
C GLU A 805 -2.90 11.36 38.22
N PRO A 806 -3.24 10.82 39.41
CA PRO A 806 -4.50 11.18 40.03
C PRO A 806 -4.47 12.61 40.56
N ASP A 807 -5.63 13.29 40.56
CA ASP A 807 -5.73 14.65 41.11
C ASP A 807 -5.34 14.65 42.60
N PRO A 808 -4.30 15.38 43.00
CA PRO A 808 -3.87 15.44 44.40
C PRO A 808 -4.88 16.13 45.35
N ASN A 809 -5.87 16.84 44.77
CA ASN A 809 -6.91 17.57 45.52
C ASN A 809 -8.27 16.88 45.44
N GLY A 810 -8.38 15.72 44.79
CA GLY A 810 -9.62 14.97 44.57
C GLY A 810 -9.98 14.00 45.69
#